data_df0016436513d7acd9f53b0598b650f3
#
_entry.id   df0016436513d7acd9f53b0598b650f3
#
_cell.length_a   1.000
_cell.length_b   1.000
_cell.length_c   1.000
_cell.angle_alpha   90.00
_cell.angle_beta   90.00
_cell.angle_gamma   90.00
#
_symmetry.space_group_name_H-M   'P 1'
#
loop_
_entity.id
_entity.type
_entity.pdbx_description
1 polymer ?
#
loop_
_entity_poly.entity_id
_entity_poly.type
_entity_poly.pdbx_seq_one_letter_code
_entity_poly.pdbx_strand_id
1 'polypeptide(L)'
;MPTTHPIGSLTRSIRALGGARISLLGAALWLASTQANAQSYDFDVPAQRLDSALQALGRQADLQVLYNPSDLSGLRSQSVSGRLELEQAISTLLRGADGISFELQGNTLILRQQEPPAAAAMSLGPIEVSSQTFSTTTENTGSYASPAVSIGKGSKSIKEIPQSVSVVTQQRIEDQNLDTMVDVLSNAPGVTVVPMFGTGDQYYSRGFFIENFQYDGVPLERQSYARGSNLTAQTAIFDRVEILRGAQGLLEGGGNPSGSVNFVRKRPTAENQVKLTAKAGSWDHYGTQADISGPLDEQGRLRGRLVMDYDTSNSFVDHVGDDRQTLYAALDFDLTDATRIGIGYSRERIDANINVNGLPNYNDGSIPHYSRSTFIGGKWAYWDKIQDTYYFDVSHQFNDDWSLTSTLVNVREKNDYQYLLRSGVNNPDNTGPLRGDAYAFDFFSEHWGADIYVNGRTQFVGRQLNLTMGANYTDLDSSDTFGWKRNHVPNWDIFGNPVDGNKPSKESILAANRLDDGFASIQKGAYGMGQYYLTDSLSIVLGARVSSYQKAYSSDGAWGASKSVAKESAEITPYAGIIYDLDPTWSAYASYTKIFLPQSMRSADGSIIDPKTGKSVEVGLKGIFDDGKLNATFAMFRMEQDNIPIWDAELDQNIQDANCGGTCYYAGGTAISRGFEAELNGELAENLQVYASYTLNLLRFQKDAPSVSDDVGASVGVPKHMLRTWLNYRLPGEWERVSVGGGVNAQSGSAGYGYNGREQAGFAIWNARLGYRFTDELSGAMNLNNLLDKRYYRSVDYGNNYFGDPRNVLFSLTYSY
;
A
#
# COMPACT_ATOMS: atom_id res chain seq x y z
N MET A 1 26.26 -34.02 -25.17
CA MET A 1 25.96 -33.02 -26.21
C MET A 1 24.77 -32.22 -25.67
N PRO A 2 24.97 -30.97 -25.24
CA PRO A 2 23.87 -30.15 -24.80
C PRO A 2 23.39 -29.30 -25.97
N THR A 3 22.10 -29.31 -26.21
CA THR A 3 21.42 -28.42 -27.14
C THR A 3 21.17 -27.10 -26.46
N THR A 4 21.97 -26.12 -26.82
CA THR A 4 21.78 -24.71 -26.52
C THR A 4 20.67 -24.16 -27.40
N HIS A 5 19.61 -23.63 -26.81
CA HIS A 5 18.70 -22.71 -27.47
C HIS A 5 19.23 -21.28 -27.30
N PRO A 6 19.35 -20.50 -28.36
CA PRO A 6 19.83 -19.13 -28.29
C PRO A 6 18.68 -18.19 -27.98
N ILE A 7 18.73 -17.55 -26.85
CA ILE A 7 18.05 -16.27 -26.64
C ILE A 7 19.00 -15.17 -27.12
N GLY A 8 18.90 -14.83 -28.36
CA GLY A 8 19.66 -13.75 -28.94
C GLY A 8 18.99 -13.23 -30.17
N SER A 9 18.46 -12.03 -30.08
CA SER A 9 18.20 -11.04 -31.15
C SER A 9 16.85 -10.33 -31.03
N LEU A 10 16.78 -9.44 -30.08
CA LEU A 10 15.84 -8.30 -30.17
C LEU A 10 16.37 -7.07 -29.40
N THR A 11 17.71 -7.02 -29.19
CA THR A 11 18.37 -5.89 -28.50
C THR A 11 19.40 -5.19 -29.39
N ARG A 12 19.10 -5.03 -30.67
CA ARG A 12 19.92 -4.23 -31.57
C ARG A 12 19.05 -3.43 -32.52
N SER A 13 18.39 -2.39 -32.07
CA SER A 13 17.92 -1.29 -32.93
C SER A 13 17.36 -0.10 -32.12
N ILE A 14 17.99 0.32 -31.04
CA ILE A 14 17.85 1.70 -30.52
C ILE A 14 19.17 2.10 -29.84
N ARG A 15 20.20 2.27 -30.67
CA ARG A 15 21.40 3.02 -30.33
C ARG A 15 21.73 3.93 -31.51
N ALA A 16 20.94 4.99 -31.71
CA ALA A 16 21.34 6.16 -32.43
C ALA A 16 20.26 7.23 -32.26
N LEU A 17 20.28 7.98 -31.20
CA LEU A 17 19.85 9.37 -31.16
C LEU A 17 20.52 9.98 -29.92
N GLY A 18 21.67 10.53 -30.16
CA GLY A 18 22.48 11.26 -29.20
C GLY A 18 21.82 12.55 -28.76
N GLY A 19 22.18 12.91 -27.58
CA GLY A 19 22.29 14.24 -26.96
C GLY A 19 21.43 15.36 -27.54
N ALA A 20 20.30 15.66 -26.90
CA ALA A 20 19.72 16.98 -26.92
C ALA A 20 19.53 17.46 -25.50
N ARG A 21 20.37 18.41 -25.09
CA ARG A 21 20.17 19.25 -23.92
C ARG A 21 18.87 20.00 -24.10
N ILE A 22 17.84 19.71 -23.37
CA ILE A 22 16.63 20.52 -23.30
C ILE A 22 16.86 21.59 -22.24
N SER A 23 17.11 22.79 -22.71
CA SER A 23 17.10 24.02 -21.93
C SER A 23 15.66 24.27 -21.47
N LEU A 24 15.44 24.42 -20.16
CA LEU A 24 14.24 24.98 -19.57
C LEU A 24 14.08 26.42 -20.00
N LEU A 25 13.18 26.72 -20.93
CA LEU A 25 12.67 28.08 -21.18
C LEU A 25 11.24 28.00 -21.76
N GLY A 26 10.30 28.44 -20.93
CA GLY A 26 9.14 29.20 -21.38
C GLY A 26 8.01 28.43 -22.08
N ALA A 27 7.14 27.77 -21.32
CA ALA A 27 5.75 27.65 -21.72
C ALA A 27 4.97 28.84 -21.16
N ALA A 28 4.95 29.95 -21.89
CA ALA A 28 3.99 31.02 -21.64
C ALA A 28 2.61 30.52 -22.07
N LEU A 29 1.70 30.45 -21.12
CA LEU A 29 0.28 30.19 -21.32
C LEU A 29 -0.28 31.27 -22.28
N TRP A 30 -0.76 30.84 -23.42
CA TRP A 30 -1.73 31.62 -24.20
C TRP A 30 -3.12 31.36 -23.57
N LEU A 31 -3.54 32.26 -22.68
CA LEU A 31 -4.95 32.46 -22.34
C LEU A 31 -5.62 33.14 -23.53
N ALA A 32 -6.23 32.35 -24.40
CA ALA A 32 -7.23 32.86 -25.31
C ALA A 32 -8.53 33.07 -24.48
N SER A 33 -8.72 34.28 -24.01
CA SER A 33 -10.02 34.72 -23.51
C SER A 33 -10.99 34.76 -24.70
N THR A 34 -11.82 33.74 -24.84
CA THR A 34 -13.05 33.87 -25.61
C THR A 34 -13.98 34.81 -24.83
N GLN A 35 -14.07 36.06 -25.28
CA GLN A 35 -15.15 36.93 -24.85
C GLN A 35 -16.44 36.34 -25.41
N ALA A 36 -17.20 35.68 -24.54
CA ALA A 36 -18.61 35.45 -24.79
C ALA A 36 -19.28 36.81 -24.81
N ASN A 37 -19.87 37.19 -25.95
CA ASN A 37 -20.72 38.35 -26.03
C ASN A 37 -21.95 38.11 -25.14
N ALA A 38 -21.94 38.66 -23.95
CA ALA A 38 -23.08 38.63 -23.07
C ALA A 38 -24.23 39.42 -23.72
N GLN A 39 -25.28 38.71 -24.05
CA GLN A 39 -26.48 39.29 -24.67
C GLN A 39 -27.30 39.94 -23.58
N SER A 40 -27.46 41.26 -23.62
CA SER A 40 -28.26 42.01 -22.67
C SER A 40 -29.68 42.25 -23.18
N TYR A 41 -30.68 42.06 -22.34
CA TYR A 41 -32.10 42.22 -22.60
C TYR A 41 -32.66 43.38 -21.78
N ASP A 42 -33.78 43.98 -22.23
CA ASP A 42 -34.47 45.01 -21.49
C ASP A 42 -35.64 44.38 -20.71
N PHE A 43 -35.49 44.32 -19.41
CA PHE A 43 -36.43 43.63 -18.55
C PHE A 43 -37.34 44.62 -17.83
N ASP A 44 -38.63 44.25 -17.70
CA ASP A 44 -39.61 44.90 -16.83
C ASP A 44 -40.52 43.81 -16.25
N VAL A 45 -40.05 43.24 -15.15
CA VAL A 45 -40.73 42.16 -14.41
C VAL A 45 -40.99 42.61 -12.97
N PRO A 46 -42.22 42.95 -12.60
CA PRO A 46 -42.55 43.37 -11.23
C PRO A 46 -42.45 42.20 -10.24
N ALA A 47 -42.26 42.48 -8.95
CA ALA A 47 -42.27 41.49 -7.90
C ALA A 47 -43.65 40.81 -7.82
N GLN A 48 -43.69 39.50 -8.01
CA GLN A 48 -44.93 38.71 -8.07
C GLN A 48 -44.66 37.28 -7.64
N ARG A 49 -45.60 36.35 -7.85
CA ARG A 49 -45.35 34.89 -7.66
C ARG A 49 -44.18 34.46 -8.56
N LEU A 50 -43.30 33.64 -8.03
CA LEU A 50 -42.08 33.26 -8.74
C LEU A 50 -42.34 32.56 -10.08
N ASP A 51 -43.34 31.68 -10.16
CA ASP A 51 -43.74 31.02 -11.40
C ASP A 51 -44.18 32.04 -12.48
N SER A 52 -44.96 33.04 -12.11
CA SER A 52 -45.42 34.09 -13.02
C SER A 52 -44.29 35.03 -13.46
N ALA A 53 -43.39 35.33 -12.54
CA ALA A 53 -42.26 36.19 -12.82
C ALA A 53 -41.24 35.54 -13.78
N LEU A 54 -41.01 34.23 -13.59
CA LEU A 54 -40.15 33.45 -14.47
C LEU A 54 -40.71 33.30 -15.90
N GLN A 55 -42.01 33.11 -16.03
CA GLN A 55 -42.69 33.13 -17.32
C GLN A 55 -42.65 34.50 -17.98
N ALA A 56 -42.72 35.61 -17.21
CA ALA A 56 -42.59 36.96 -17.74
C ALA A 56 -41.17 37.22 -18.23
N LEU A 57 -40.16 36.83 -17.46
CA LEU A 57 -38.73 36.92 -17.84
C LEU A 57 -38.43 36.07 -19.07
N GLY A 58 -38.91 34.83 -19.14
CA GLY A 58 -38.75 33.96 -20.28
C GLY A 58 -39.30 34.54 -21.56
N ARG A 59 -40.49 35.20 -21.53
CA ARG A 59 -41.07 35.90 -22.68
C ARG A 59 -40.25 37.10 -23.13
N GLN A 60 -39.60 37.85 -22.22
CA GLN A 60 -38.83 39.05 -22.55
C GLN A 60 -37.43 38.67 -23.06
N ALA A 61 -36.90 37.50 -22.72
CA ALA A 61 -35.59 37.00 -23.18
C ALA A 61 -35.66 35.86 -24.22
N ASP A 62 -36.90 35.51 -24.68
CA ASP A 62 -37.17 34.40 -25.59
C ASP A 62 -36.61 33.04 -25.11
N LEU A 63 -36.84 32.72 -23.83
CA LEU A 63 -36.38 31.51 -23.16
C LEU A 63 -37.55 30.55 -22.92
N GLN A 64 -37.27 29.26 -23.04
CA GLN A 64 -38.08 28.22 -22.45
C GLN A 64 -37.73 28.07 -20.97
N VAL A 65 -38.74 28.06 -20.10
CA VAL A 65 -38.53 27.91 -18.64
C VAL A 65 -39.10 26.59 -18.20
N LEU A 66 -38.23 25.72 -17.65
CA LEU A 66 -38.57 24.39 -17.14
C LEU A 66 -38.41 24.38 -15.62
N TYR A 67 -39.47 24.04 -14.93
CA TYR A 67 -39.51 23.86 -13.48
C TYR A 67 -40.58 22.88 -13.05
N ASN A 68 -40.44 22.26 -11.87
CA ASN A 68 -41.50 21.49 -11.26
C ASN A 68 -42.39 22.44 -10.47
N PRO A 69 -43.69 22.55 -10.72
CA PRO A 69 -44.60 23.50 -10.06
C PRO A 69 -44.63 23.41 -8.53
N SER A 70 -44.39 22.22 -7.96
CA SER A 70 -44.31 22.03 -6.51
C SER A 70 -43.17 22.79 -5.88
N ASP A 71 -42.02 22.92 -6.59
CA ASP A 71 -40.77 23.49 -6.10
C ASP A 71 -40.86 25.04 -5.96
N LEU A 72 -41.74 25.67 -6.71
CA LEU A 72 -41.92 27.11 -6.71
C LEU A 72 -43.17 27.55 -5.92
N SER A 73 -43.88 26.60 -5.30
CA SER A 73 -45.12 26.88 -4.59
C SER A 73 -44.87 27.79 -3.36
N GLY A 74 -45.54 28.93 -3.33
CA GLY A 74 -45.47 29.91 -2.23
C GLY A 74 -44.28 30.88 -2.33
N LEU A 75 -43.38 30.71 -3.27
CA LEU A 75 -42.25 31.64 -3.44
C LEU A 75 -42.62 32.89 -4.22
N ARG A 76 -41.98 34.03 -3.89
CA ARG A 76 -42.11 35.33 -4.55
C ARG A 76 -40.77 35.80 -5.14
N SER A 77 -40.84 36.45 -6.31
CA SER A 77 -39.69 37.04 -6.97
C SER A 77 -39.42 38.46 -6.46
N GLN A 78 -38.16 38.91 -6.66
CA GLN A 78 -37.86 40.34 -6.66
C GLN A 78 -38.20 40.95 -8.00
N SER A 79 -38.37 42.30 -8.05
CA SER A 79 -38.55 43.01 -9.31
C SER A 79 -37.25 43.12 -10.08
N VAL A 80 -37.33 42.92 -11.41
CA VAL A 80 -36.20 43.08 -12.34
C VAL A 80 -36.60 44.14 -13.37
N SER A 81 -35.86 45.23 -13.48
CA SER A 81 -36.11 46.31 -14.46
C SER A 81 -34.79 46.87 -15.01
N GLY A 82 -34.82 47.24 -16.29
CA GLY A 82 -33.71 47.84 -17.02
C GLY A 82 -32.91 46.82 -17.89
N ARG A 83 -31.85 47.34 -18.49
CA ARG A 83 -31.04 46.54 -19.40
C ARG A 83 -29.98 45.75 -18.66
N LEU A 84 -30.18 44.46 -18.55
CA LEU A 84 -29.36 43.54 -17.76
C LEU A 84 -28.91 42.34 -18.61
N GLU A 85 -27.81 41.75 -18.21
CA GLU A 85 -27.43 40.44 -18.71
C GLU A 85 -28.39 39.38 -18.16
N LEU A 86 -28.61 38.33 -18.93
CA LEU A 86 -29.60 37.29 -18.61
C LEU A 86 -29.39 36.67 -17.24
N GLU A 87 -28.18 36.26 -16.90
CA GLU A 87 -27.83 35.66 -15.63
C GLU A 87 -28.01 36.63 -14.44
N GLN A 88 -27.69 37.89 -14.64
CA GLN A 88 -27.93 38.93 -13.63
C GLN A 88 -29.42 39.15 -13.38
N ALA A 89 -30.24 39.13 -14.44
CA ALA A 89 -31.69 39.27 -14.32
C ALA A 89 -32.30 38.08 -13.57
N ILE A 90 -31.89 36.83 -13.90
CA ILE A 90 -32.35 35.63 -13.22
C ILE A 90 -31.90 35.61 -11.75
N SER A 91 -30.64 35.92 -11.49
CA SER A 91 -30.11 35.99 -10.10
C SER A 91 -30.82 37.05 -9.27
N THR A 92 -31.18 38.18 -9.87
CA THR A 92 -31.94 39.25 -9.19
C THR A 92 -33.35 38.82 -8.92
N LEU A 93 -34.01 38.16 -9.87
CA LEU A 93 -35.39 37.68 -9.75
C LEU A 93 -35.51 36.59 -8.66
N LEU A 94 -34.51 35.73 -8.54
CA LEU A 94 -34.47 34.64 -7.54
C LEU A 94 -33.94 35.08 -6.15
N ARG A 95 -33.52 36.32 -5.99
CA ARG A 95 -33.00 36.83 -4.69
C ARG A 95 -34.10 36.81 -3.63
N GLY A 96 -33.94 35.91 -2.64
CA GLY A 96 -34.93 35.66 -1.58
C GLY A 96 -35.84 34.44 -1.85
N ALA A 97 -35.60 33.71 -2.90
CA ALA A 97 -36.15 32.38 -3.14
C ALA A 97 -35.13 31.33 -2.70
N ASP A 98 -34.88 31.26 -1.37
CA ASP A 98 -33.87 30.33 -0.81
C ASP A 98 -34.17 28.88 -1.19
N GLY A 99 -33.15 28.16 -1.62
CA GLY A 99 -33.25 26.75 -2.02
C GLY A 99 -33.62 26.54 -3.48
N ILE A 100 -33.59 27.53 -4.37
CA ILE A 100 -33.77 27.39 -5.82
C ILE A 100 -32.44 27.67 -6.53
N SER A 101 -31.94 26.73 -7.30
CA SER A 101 -30.82 26.88 -8.25
C SER A 101 -31.33 26.94 -9.68
N PHE A 102 -30.57 27.60 -10.58
CA PHE A 102 -30.91 27.64 -11.99
C PHE A 102 -29.71 27.26 -12.88
N GLU A 103 -30.03 26.71 -14.02
CA GLU A 103 -29.07 26.34 -15.08
C GLU A 103 -29.59 26.83 -16.41
N LEU A 104 -28.72 27.43 -17.23
CA LEU A 104 -29.03 27.84 -18.60
C LEU A 104 -28.40 26.86 -19.60
N GLN A 105 -29.25 26.13 -20.33
CA GLN A 105 -28.81 25.25 -21.39
C GLN A 105 -29.35 25.76 -22.75
N GLY A 106 -28.48 26.46 -23.49
CA GLY A 106 -28.87 27.12 -24.74
C GLY A 106 -29.98 28.15 -24.52
N ASN A 107 -31.18 27.92 -25.03
CA ASN A 107 -32.35 28.79 -24.88
C ASN A 107 -33.34 28.30 -23.80
N THR A 108 -32.90 27.42 -22.87
CA THR A 108 -33.75 26.85 -21.86
C THR A 108 -33.22 27.18 -20.47
N LEU A 109 -34.01 27.77 -19.63
CA LEU A 109 -33.79 28.01 -18.21
C LEU A 109 -34.40 26.86 -17.39
N ILE A 110 -33.57 26.09 -16.71
CA ILE A 110 -33.99 24.97 -15.86
C ILE A 110 -33.85 25.42 -14.41
N LEU A 111 -34.92 25.29 -13.60
CA LEU A 111 -34.90 25.54 -12.17
C LEU A 111 -35.04 24.23 -11.38
N ARG A 112 -34.28 24.10 -10.33
CA ARG A 112 -34.32 22.95 -9.42
C ARG A 112 -34.35 23.41 -7.98
N GLN A 113 -35.01 22.68 -7.12
CA GLN A 113 -34.92 22.90 -5.68
C GLN A 113 -33.51 22.44 -5.26
N GLN A 114 -32.77 23.33 -4.62
CA GLN A 114 -31.49 23.00 -4.03
C GLN A 114 -31.81 22.22 -2.76
N GLU A 115 -31.52 20.93 -2.73
CA GLU A 115 -31.49 20.21 -1.45
C GLU A 115 -30.46 20.92 -0.54
N PRO A 116 -30.72 20.98 0.80
CA PRO A 116 -29.75 21.55 1.72
C PRO A 116 -28.42 20.89 1.46
N PRO A 117 -27.27 21.59 1.57
CA PRO A 117 -25.98 21.07 1.20
C PRO A 117 -25.74 19.80 1.99
N ALA A 118 -26.04 18.66 1.36
CA ALA A 118 -25.48 17.39 1.76
C ALA A 118 -23.96 17.58 1.69
N ALA A 119 -23.29 17.31 2.79
CA ALA A 119 -21.86 17.32 2.89
C ALA A 119 -21.21 16.88 1.58
N ALA A 120 -20.30 17.69 1.06
CA ALA A 120 -19.45 17.54 -0.10
C ALA A 120 -19.88 16.47 -1.09
N ALA A 121 -20.35 16.88 -2.27
CA ALA A 121 -20.68 15.99 -3.37
C ALA A 121 -19.58 14.92 -3.49
N MET A 122 -19.95 13.67 -3.20
CA MET A 122 -19.12 12.53 -3.59
C MET A 122 -18.97 12.66 -5.10
N SER A 123 -17.77 13.02 -5.54
CA SER A 123 -17.35 12.80 -6.91
C SER A 123 -17.60 11.33 -7.18
N LEU A 124 -18.55 11.02 -8.05
CA LEU A 124 -18.72 9.66 -8.52
C LEU A 124 -17.43 9.30 -9.24
N GLY A 125 -16.57 8.58 -8.56
CA GLY A 125 -15.43 7.93 -9.17
C GLY A 125 -15.91 7.09 -10.37
N PRO A 126 -15.01 6.70 -11.28
CA PRO A 126 -15.37 5.96 -12.47
C PRO A 126 -16.28 4.79 -12.11
N ILE A 127 -17.36 4.64 -12.86
CA ILE A 127 -18.48 3.73 -12.62
C ILE A 127 -17.98 2.34 -12.20
N GLU A 128 -17.98 2.07 -10.89
CA GLU A 128 -17.97 0.71 -10.37
C GLU A 128 -19.44 0.30 -10.25
N VAL A 129 -19.88 -0.49 -11.20
CA VAL A 129 -21.28 -0.96 -11.23
C VAL A 129 -21.43 -2.13 -10.27
N SER A 130 -21.86 -1.88 -9.08
CA SER A 130 -22.42 -2.89 -8.18
C SER A 130 -23.76 -2.39 -7.62
N SER A 131 -24.67 -3.29 -7.36
CA SER A 131 -26.07 -3.01 -7.01
C SER A 131 -26.32 -2.48 -5.59
N GLN A 132 -25.28 -2.22 -4.85
CA GLN A 132 -25.15 -1.28 -3.73
C GLN A 132 -23.77 -0.66 -3.87
N THR A 133 -23.69 0.42 -4.61
CA THR A 133 -22.45 1.07 -5.02
C THR A 133 -21.86 1.86 -3.86
N PHE A 134 -21.17 1.19 -2.97
CA PHE A 134 -20.17 1.86 -2.17
C PHE A 134 -18.95 2.12 -3.05
N SER A 135 -18.59 3.37 -3.26
CA SER A 135 -17.30 3.69 -3.87
C SER A 135 -16.16 3.16 -3.00
N THR A 136 -15.21 2.49 -3.60
CA THR A 136 -13.98 2.09 -2.89
C THR A 136 -12.94 3.20 -2.90
N THR A 137 -13.10 4.23 -3.74
CA THR A 137 -12.20 5.39 -3.82
C THR A 137 -12.24 6.18 -2.53
N THR A 138 -11.07 6.49 -1.98
CA THR A 138 -10.94 7.24 -0.73
C THR A 138 -10.42 8.66 -0.95
N GLU A 139 -9.95 8.95 -2.16
CA GLU A 139 -9.49 10.27 -2.57
C GLU A 139 -10.62 11.31 -2.44
N ASN A 140 -10.28 12.47 -1.88
CA ASN A 140 -11.17 13.61 -1.67
C ASN A 140 -12.39 13.34 -0.75
N THR A 141 -12.45 12.19 -0.08
CA THR A 141 -13.55 11.91 0.87
C THR A 141 -13.40 12.65 2.21
N GLY A 142 -12.18 13.08 2.57
CA GLY A 142 -11.88 13.65 3.88
C GLY A 142 -12.02 12.65 5.03
N SER A 143 -12.22 11.37 4.75
CA SER A 143 -12.57 10.34 5.73
C SER A 143 -11.43 9.37 6.00
N TYR A 144 -11.34 8.87 7.25
CA TYR A 144 -10.50 7.74 7.61
C TYR A 144 -11.21 6.40 7.42
N ALA A 145 -12.53 6.41 7.20
CA ALA A 145 -13.32 5.22 6.88
C ALA A 145 -13.39 4.97 5.37
N SER A 146 -13.44 3.71 5.00
CA SER A 146 -13.91 3.24 3.70
C SER A 146 -14.96 2.16 3.94
N PRO A 147 -16.19 2.31 3.45
CA PRO A 147 -17.24 1.32 3.66
C PRO A 147 -17.07 0.07 2.77
N ALA A 148 -16.20 0.16 1.76
CA ALA A 148 -15.94 -0.90 0.80
C ALA A 148 -14.47 -1.05 0.49
N VAL A 149 -14.11 -2.23 -0.02
CA VAL A 149 -12.75 -2.62 -0.40
C VAL A 149 -12.75 -3.43 -1.69
N SER A 150 -11.62 -3.44 -2.37
CA SER A 150 -11.42 -4.19 -3.63
C SER A 150 -10.59 -5.48 -3.46
N ILE A 151 -9.91 -5.66 -2.35
CA ILE A 151 -9.04 -6.84 -2.09
C ILE A 151 -9.79 -8.18 -2.17
N GLY A 152 -11.10 -8.20 -2.00
CA GLY A 152 -11.98 -9.36 -2.13
C GLY A 152 -12.45 -9.67 -3.56
N LYS A 153 -11.87 -9.02 -4.58
CA LYS A 153 -12.25 -9.03 -6.01
C LYS A 153 -13.57 -8.29 -6.28
N GLY A 154 -13.43 -7.11 -6.85
CA GLY A 154 -14.50 -6.15 -7.05
C GLY A 154 -14.84 -5.38 -5.78
N SER A 155 -15.71 -4.37 -5.90
CA SER A 155 -16.17 -3.59 -4.77
C SER A 155 -17.06 -4.43 -3.85
N LYS A 156 -16.64 -4.62 -2.61
CA LYS A 156 -17.41 -5.33 -1.58
C LYS A 156 -17.45 -4.52 -0.29
N SER A 157 -18.61 -4.48 0.34
CA SER A 157 -18.71 -3.94 1.68
C SER A 157 -17.77 -4.69 2.62
N ILE A 158 -17.17 -3.99 3.58
CA ILE A 158 -16.35 -4.64 4.60
C ILE A 158 -17.12 -5.72 5.38
N LYS A 159 -18.45 -5.60 5.48
CA LYS A 159 -19.35 -6.58 6.12
C LYS A 159 -19.50 -7.87 5.31
N GLU A 160 -19.35 -7.83 3.98
CA GLU A 160 -19.45 -8.99 3.10
C GLU A 160 -18.17 -9.87 3.09
N ILE A 161 -17.08 -9.42 3.71
CA ILE A 161 -15.84 -10.19 3.79
C ILE A 161 -15.70 -10.77 5.19
N PRO A 162 -15.88 -12.09 5.40
CA PRO A 162 -15.79 -12.70 6.73
C PRO A 162 -14.33 -12.89 7.19
N GLN A 163 -13.51 -11.86 7.09
CA GLN A 163 -12.13 -11.77 7.58
C GLN A 163 -11.82 -10.32 7.98
N SER A 164 -10.82 -10.14 8.83
CA SER A 164 -10.32 -8.81 9.21
C SER A 164 -9.72 -8.10 8.02
N VAL A 165 -10.28 -6.95 7.68
CA VAL A 165 -9.78 -6.07 6.63
C VAL A 165 -9.66 -4.65 7.17
N SER A 166 -8.57 -3.96 6.81
CA SER A 166 -8.33 -2.57 7.16
C SER A 166 -8.01 -1.76 5.91
N VAL A 167 -8.39 -0.49 5.92
CA VAL A 167 -8.08 0.46 4.85
C VAL A 167 -7.31 1.63 5.45
N VAL A 168 -6.16 1.94 4.85
CA VAL A 168 -5.46 3.20 5.08
C VAL A 168 -5.84 4.12 3.94
N THR A 169 -6.75 5.06 4.23
CA THR A 169 -7.32 5.99 3.26
C THR A 169 -6.31 7.08 2.90
N GLN A 170 -6.52 7.75 1.75
CA GLN A 170 -5.66 8.86 1.35
C GLN A 170 -5.65 9.99 2.39
N GLN A 171 -6.81 10.36 2.97
CA GLN A 171 -6.86 11.38 4.02
C GLN A 171 -5.99 11.02 5.24
N ARG A 172 -5.95 9.73 5.60
CA ARG A 172 -5.09 9.26 6.69
C ARG A 172 -3.61 9.30 6.31
N ILE A 173 -3.27 8.93 5.07
CA ILE A 173 -1.90 9.04 4.53
C ILE A 173 -1.40 10.48 4.63
N GLU A 174 -2.22 11.44 4.23
CA GLU A 174 -1.88 12.86 4.24
C GLU A 174 -1.77 13.45 5.66
N ASP A 175 -2.75 13.20 6.52
CA ASP A 175 -2.76 13.76 7.88
C ASP A 175 -1.63 13.24 8.76
N GLN A 176 -1.26 11.96 8.60
CA GLN A 176 -0.18 11.33 9.34
C GLN A 176 1.17 11.45 8.63
N ASN A 177 1.19 11.96 7.40
CA ASN A 177 2.37 12.03 6.54
C ASN A 177 3.04 10.66 6.37
N LEU A 178 2.25 9.67 5.90
CA LEU A 178 2.71 8.31 5.65
C LEU A 178 3.25 8.20 4.22
N ASP A 179 4.44 8.73 3.98
CA ASP A 179 4.98 8.91 2.63
C ASP A 179 5.53 7.62 2.03
N THR A 180 5.80 6.61 2.86
CA THR A 180 6.35 5.33 2.42
C THR A 180 5.47 4.16 2.86
N MET A 181 5.66 3.02 2.21
CA MET A 181 4.99 1.77 2.60
C MET A 181 5.36 1.32 4.01
N VAL A 182 6.60 1.60 4.45
CA VAL A 182 7.05 1.36 5.82
C VAL A 182 6.20 2.14 6.81
N ASP A 183 5.91 3.42 6.51
CA ASP A 183 5.08 4.27 7.35
C ASP A 183 3.64 3.75 7.43
N VAL A 184 3.06 3.41 6.28
CA VAL A 184 1.70 2.85 6.21
C VAL A 184 1.58 1.57 7.03
N LEU A 185 2.48 0.60 6.79
CA LEU A 185 2.42 -0.71 7.44
C LEU A 185 2.80 -0.65 8.93
N SER A 186 3.70 0.26 9.33
CA SER A 186 4.01 0.49 10.76
C SER A 186 2.83 1.06 11.54
N ASN A 187 1.89 1.72 10.86
CA ASN A 187 0.68 2.28 11.43
C ASN A 187 -0.57 1.41 11.21
N ALA A 188 -0.41 0.22 10.61
CA ALA A 188 -1.49 -0.72 10.37
C ALA A 188 -1.74 -1.65 11.58
N PRO A 189 -2.99 -2.13 11.78
CA PRO A 189 -3.32 -3.05 12.88
C PRO A 189 -2.65 -4.40 12.67
N GLY A 190 -2.08 -4.97 13.74
CA GLY A 190 -1.51 -6.32 13.72
C GLY A 190 -0.26 -6.49 12.85
N VAL A 191 0.26 -5.41 12.28
CA VAL A 191 1.47 -5.43 11.44
C VAL A 191 2.69 -4.97 12.23
N THR A 192 3.77 -5.72 12.10
CA THR A 192 5.10 -5.41 12.64
C THR A 192 6.08 -5.26 11.49
N VAL A 193 6.84 -4.18 11.47
CA VAL A 193 7.91 -3.94 10.52
C VAL A 193 9.24 -4.17 11.22
N VAL A 194 10.07 -5.05 10.66
CA VAL A 194 11.38 -5.42 11.19
C VAL A 194 12.43 -5.06 10.17
N PRO A 195 13.31 -4.07 10.45
CA PRO A 195 14.45 -3.78 9.58
C PRO A 195 15.38 -4.98 9.53
N MET A 196 15.66 -5.44 8.33
CA MET A 196 16.60 -6.53 8.11
C MET A 196 17.97 -6.00 7.71
N PHE A 197 18.96 -6.67 8.24
CA PHE A 197 20.34 -6.49 7.90
C PHE A 197 20.57 -6.52 6.37
N GLY A 198 20.93 -5.39 5.81
CA GLY A 198 21.36 -5.27 4.39
C GLY A 198 20.32 -5.50 3.31
N THR A 199 19.07 -5.82 3.67
CA THR A 199 18.05 -6.24 2.69
C THR A 199 16.73 -5.49 2.81
N GLY A 200 16.66 -4.44 3.65
CA GLY A 200 15.49 -3.62 3.86
C GLY A 200 14.51 -4.17 4.91
N ASP A 201 13.25 -3.77 4.85
CA ASP A 201 12.28 -4.08 5.89
C ASP A 201 11.50 -5.35 5.58
N GLN A 202 11.26 -6.16 6.60
CA GLN A 202 10.34 -7.30 6.56
C GLN A 202 9.04 -6.95 7.27
N TYR A 203 7.93 -7.46 6.72
CA TYR A 203 6.59 -7.19 7.21
C TYR A 203 5.96 -8.45 7.75
N TYR A 204 5.45 -8.40 8.96
CA TYR A 204 4.79 -9.53 9.61
C TYR A 204 3.37 -9.13 10.00
N SER A 205 2.41 -9.96 9.67
CA SER A 205 1.04 -9.83 10.15
C SER A 205 0.72 -10.98 11.08
N ARG A 206 0.26 -10.67 12.30
CA ARG A 206 -0.05 -11.65 13.34
C ARG A 206 1.10 -12.63 13.63
N GLY A 207 2.35 -12.19 13.39
CA GLY A 207 3.55 -12.98 13.62
C GLY A 207 4.07 -13.76 12.41
N PHE A 208 3.33 -13.82 11.31
CA PHE A 208 3.76 -14.48 10.07
C PHE A 208 4.20 -13.48 9.00
N PHE A 209 5.23 -13.85 8.25
CA PHE A 209 5.80 -13.01 7.19
C PHE A 209 4.81 -12.79 6.05
N ILE A 210 4.65 -11.54 5.60
CA ILE A 210 3.83 -11.17 4.44
C ILE A 210 4.67 -11.33 3.18
N GLU A 211 4.34 -12.33 2.37
CA GLU A 211 5.02 -12.60 1.09
C GLU A 211 4.31 -11.97 -0.08
N ASN A 212 2.99 -11.89 -0.03
CA ASN A 212 2.17 -11.47 -1.14
C ASN A 212 1.73 -10.02 -0.99
N PHE A 213 1.99 -9.24 -2.03
CA PHE A 213 1.50 -7.90 -2.20
C PHE A 213 0.65 -7.85 -3.46
N GLN A 214 -0.42 -7.07 -3.44
CA GLN A 214 -1.26 -6.90 -4.61
C GLN A 214 -1.11 -5.48 -5.17
N TYR A 215 -1.11 -5.39 -6.49
CA TYR A 215 -1.18 -4.14 -7.25
C TYR A 215 -2.52 -4.14 -7.99
N ASP A 216 -3.44 -3.27 -7.57
CA ASP A 216 -4.83 -3.25 -8.05
C ASP A 216 -5.49 -4.65 -8.01
N GLY A 217 -5.27 -5.40 -6.92
CA GLY A 217 -5.83 -6.74 -6.73
C GLY A 217 -5.07 -7.88 -7.41
N VAL A 218 -4.01 -7.62 -8.18
CA VAL A 218 -3.16 -8.66 -8.79
C VAL A 218 -2.09 -9.10 -7.79
N PRO A 219 -2.08 -10.35 -7.32
CA PRO A 219 -1.07 -10.81 -6.37
C PRO A 219 0.28 -10.95 -7.04
N LEU A 220 1.32 -10.38 -6.41
CA LEU A 220 2.71 -10.52 -6.79
C LEU A 220 3.52 -11.01 -5.59
N GLU A 221 4.27 -12.08 -5.76
CA GLU A 221 5.14 -12.61 -4.72
C GLU A 221 6.32 -11.65 -4.48
N ARG A 222 6.55 -11.28 -3.22
CA ARG A 222 7.77 -10.59 -2.86
C ARG A 222 8.88 -11.60 -2.62
N GLN A 223 9.96 -11.44 -3.35
CA GLN A 223 11.12 -12.27 -3.11
C GLN A 223 11.81 -11.90 -1.79
N SER A 224 11.69 -12.76 -0.77
CA SER A 224 12.36 -12.55 0.51
C SER A 224 13.83 -12.95 0.53
N TYR A 225 14.26 -13.78 -0.41
CA TYR A 225 15.63 -14.31 -0.48
C TYR A 225 16.59 -13.34 -1.17
N ALA A 226 16.15 -12.62 -2.18
CA ALA A 226 17.01 -11.72 -2.91
C ALA A 226 17.38 -10.49 -2.07
N ARG A 227 18.65 -10.19 -2.06
CA ARG A 227 19.24 -9.08 -1.31
C ARG A 227 18.89 -7.71 -1.89
N GLY A 228 17.93 -7.60 -2.77
CA GLY A 228 17.56 -6.39 -3.48
C GLY A 228 16.08 -6.11 -3.57
N SER A 229 15.22 -7.09 -3.36
CA SER A 229 13.79 -6.91 -3.51
C SER A 229 13.17 -6.21 -2.30
N ASN A 230 13.13 -4.90 -2.32
CA ASN A 230 12.44 -4.09 -1.34
C ASN A 230 11.33 -3.30 -1.97
N LEU A 231 10.10 -3.56 -1.53
CA LEU A 231 8.99 -2.69 -1.79
C LEU A 231 9.17 -1.40 -0.99
N THR A 232 9.76 -0.41 -1.60
CA THR A 232 9.80 0.96 -1.08
C THR A 232 8.86 1.83 -1.88
N ALA A 233 7.65 1.35 -2.12
CA ALA A 233 6.65 2.12 -2.83
C ALA A 233 6.38 3.42 -2.09
N GLN A 234 6.53 4.53 -2.80
CA GLN A 234 6.06 5.84 -2.38
C GLN A 234 4.54 5.84 -2.41
N THR A 235 3.91 6.41 -1.39
CA THR A 235 2.44 6.43 -1.31
C THR A 235 1.80 7.45 -2.23
N ALA A 236 2.57 8.36 -2.82
CA ALA A 236 2.10 9.45 -3.68
C ALA A 236 1.14 9.02 -4.81
N ILE A 237 1.34 7.80 -5.34
CA ILE A 237 0.58 7.26 -6.48
C ILE A 237 -0.63 6.41 -6.07
N PHE A 238 -0.83 6.16 -4.77
CA PHE A 238 -1.92 5.29 -4.29
C PHE A 238 -3.07 6.11 -3.72
N ASP A 239 -4.29 5.70 -4.05
CA ASP A 239 -5.53 6.17 -3.44
C ASP A 239 -5.65 5.63 -2.01
N ARG A 240 -5.33 4.36 -1.82
CA ARG A 240 -5.40 3.68 -0.54
C ARG A 240 -4.54 2.43 -0.48
N VAL A 241 -4.36 1.94 0.74
CA VAL A 241 -3.76 0.62 1.00
C VAL A 241 -4.76 -0.23 1.78
N GLU A 242 -5.11 -1.38 1.23
CA GLU A 242 -6.01 -2.35 1.85
C GLU A 242 -5.20 -3.51 2.44
N ILE A 243 -5.53 -3.94 3.65
CA ILE A 243 -4.80 -4.99 4.37
C ILE A 243 -5.80 -6.05 4.82
N LEU A 244 -5.72 -7.23 4.24
CA LEU A 244 -6.54 -8.39 4.58
C LEU A 244 -5.68 -9.36 5.39
N ARG A 245 -6.11 -9.72 6.60
CA ARG A 245 -5.34 -10.54 7.55
C ARG A 245 -5.83 -11.98 7.58
N GLY A 246 -4.90 -12.92 7.84
CA GLY A 246 -5.15 -14.35 7.86
C GLY A 246 -4.78 -15.03 6.53
N ALA A 247 -5.01 -16.35 6.42
CA ALA A 247 -4.65 -17.12 5.23
C ALA A 247 -5.46 -16.68 4.00
N GLN A 248 -4.80 -16.40 2.88
CA GLN A 248 -5.39 -15.88 1.63
C GLN A 248 -5.30 -16.85 0.45
N GLY A 249 -5.28 -18.15 0.73
CA GLY A 249 -5.07 -19.16 -0.31
C GLY A 249 -6.12 -19.15 -1.43
N LEU A 250 -7.36 -18.71 -1.17
CA LEU A 250 -8.40 -18.61 -2.20
C LEU A 250 -8.03 -17.60 -3.28
N LEU A 251 -7.59 -16.40 -2.92
CA LEU A 251 -7.37 -15.30 -3.87
C LEU A 251 -5.93 -15.25 -4.38
N GLU A 252 -4.96 -15.68 -3.57
CA GLU A 252 -3.53 -15.55 -3.87
C GLU A 252 -2.85 -16.87 -4.23
N GLY A 253 -3.32 -17.99 -3.68
CA GLY A 253 -2.73 -19.32 -3.88
C GLY A 253 -1.66 -19.65 -2.85
N GLY A 254 -0.37 -19.52 -3.20
CA GLY A 254 0.74 -19.82 -2.30
C GLY A 254 1.15 -18.67 -1.40
N GLY A 255 1.57 -18.97 -0.17
CA GLY A 255 2.05 -17.97 0.80
C GLY A 255 1.98 -18.45 2.25
N ASN A 256 2.34 -17.56 3.18
CA ASN A 256 2.18 -17.77 4.62
C ASN A 256 0.76 -17.39 5.09
N PRO A 257 0.31 -17.88 6.25
CA PRO A 257 -1.00 -17.51 6.79
C PRO A 257 -1.01 -16.08 7.42
N SER A 258 -0.30 -15.14 6.86
CA SER A 258 -0.10 -13.78 7.37
C SER A 258 -1.21 -12.82 6.97
N GLY A 259 -1.45 -12.74 5.69
CA GLY A 259 -2.36 -11.79 5.07
C GLY A 259 -1.81 -11.26 3.75
N SER A 260 -2.52 -10.30 3.19
CA SER A 260 -2.17 -9.61 1.96
C SER A 260 -2.30 -8.10 2.09
N VAL A 261 -1.47 -7.38 1.37
CA VAL A 261 -1.52 -5.91 1.26
C VAL A 261 -1.78 -5.54 -0.19
N ASN A 262 -2.87 -4.82 -0.44
CA ASN A 262 -3.26 -4.37 -1.77
C ASN A 262 -3.01 -2.86 -1.92
N PHE A 263 -2.18 -2.51 -2.88
CA PHE A 263 -1.91 -1.14 -3.28
C PHE A 263 -2.87 -0.74 -4.39
N VAL A 264 -3.78 0.17 -4.09
CA VAL A 264 -4.74 0.65 -5.08
C VAL A 264 -4.27 2.01 -5.58
N ARG A 265 -3.93 2.07 -6.86
CA ARG A 265 -3.42 3.30 -7.48
C ARG A 265 -4.52 4.34 -7.66
N LYS A 266 -4.12 5.60 -7.68
CA LYS A 266 -4.97 6.72 -8.07
C LYS A 266 -5.40 6.58 -9.52
N ARG A 267 -6.69 6.80 -9.80
CA ARG A 267 -7.25 6.76 -11.17
C ARG A 267 -7.37 8.20 -11.71
N PRO A 268 -7.40 8.39 -13.04
CA PRO A 268 -7.78 9.66 -13.64
C PRO A 268 -9.19 10.10 -13.18
N THR A 269 -9.33 11.36 -12.81
CA THR A 269 -10.57 11.95 -12.30
C THR A 269 -11.50 12.41 -13.42
N ALA A 270 -12.80 12.47 -13.14
CA ALA A 270 -13.79 12.99 -14.08
C ALA A 270 -13.72 14.52 -14.20
N GLU A 271 -13.28 15.18 -13.14
CA GLU A 271 -13.12 16.64 -13.08
C GLU A 271 -11.64 17.01 -13.06
N ASN A 272 -11.34 18.26 -13.46
CA ASN A 272 -9.99 18.78 -13.39
C ASN A 272 -9.55 18.93 -11.94
N GLN A 273 -8.40 18.39 -11.62
CA GLN A 273 -7.78 18.46 -10.32
C GLN A 273 -6.31 18.81 -10.46
N VAL A 274 -5.85 19.74 -9.64
CA VAL A 274 -4.43 20.08 -9.50
C VAL A 274 -4.11 20.13 -8.02
N LYS A 275 -3.18 19.28 -7.57
CA LYS A 275 -2.68 19.29 -6.20
C LYS A 275 -1.16 19.46 -6.21
N LEU A 276 -0.68 20.52 -5.58
CA LEU A 276 0.75 20.82 -5.45
C LEU A 276 1.10 20.82 -3.97
N THR A 277 2.11 20.05 -3.58
CA THR A 277 2.57 19.98 -2.19
C THR A 277 4.05 20.28 -2.11
N ALA A 278 4.45 21.11 -1.15
CA ALA A 278 5.84 21.34 -0.78
C ALA A 278 6.05 20.96 0.69
N LYS A 279 7.17 20.33 1.00
CA LYS A 279 7.52 19.85 2.35
C LYS A 279 8.90 20.37 2.74
N ALA A 280 9.07 20.65 4.04
CA ALA A 280 10.37 20.96 4.63
C ALA A 280 10.42 20.49 6.09
N GLY A 281 11.51 19.88 6.52
CA GLY A 281 11.56 19.28 7.85
C GLY A 281 12.95 19.09 8.44
N SER A 282 12.98 18.36 9.55
CA SER A 282 14.22 17.98 10.24
C SER A 282 15.11 17.15 9.32
N TRP A 283 16.43 17.28 9.53
CA TRP A 283 17.47 16.56 8.78
C TRP A 283 17.49 16.91 7.30
N ASP A 284 17.37 18.22 6.99
CA ASP A 284 17.40 18.72 5.62
C ASP A 284 16.38 18.01 4.71
N HIS A 285 15.21 17.67 5.28
CA HIS A 285 14.14 17.06 4.52
C HIS A 285 13.44 18.13 3.68
N TYR A 286 13.41 17.93 2.37
CA TYR A 286 12.69 18.74 1.39
C TYR A 286 11.94 17.85 0.41
N GLY A 287 10.67 18.15 0.17
CA GLY A 287 9.83 17.38 -0.75
C GLY A 287 8.98 18.30 -1.62
N THR A 288 8.66 17.83 -2.82
CA THR A 288 7.70 18.49 -3.72
C THR A 288 6.90 17.44 -4.46
N GLN A 289 5.57 17.65 -4.55
CA GLN A 289 4.67 16.78 -5.30
C GLN A 289 3.77 17.61 -6.18
N ALA A 290 3.53 17.13 -7.40
CA ALA A 290 2.50 17.63 -8.30
C ALA A 290 1.62 16.46 -8.74
N ASP A 291 0.30 16.59 -8.58
CA ASP A 291 -0.71 15.62 -8.96
C ASP A 291 -1.78 16.35 -9.80
N ILE A 292 -1.83 16.05 -11.09
CA ILE A 292 -2.70 16.71 -12.07
C ILE A 292 -3.56 15.63 -12.72
N SER A 293 -4.86 15.82 -12.72
CA SER A 293 -5.81 14.85 -13.27
C SER A 293 -7.01 15.53 -13.88
N GLY A 294 -7.65 14.87 -14.84
CA GLY A 294 -8.90 15.35 -15.44
C GLY A 294 -9.19 14.79 -16.83
N PRO A 295 -10.33 15.20 -17.41
CA PRO A 295 -10.70 14.84 -18.77
C PRO A 295 -9.75 15.44 -19.81
N LEU A 296 -9.43 14.66 -20.83
CA LEU A 296 -8.58 15.04 -21.97
C LEU A 296 -9.40 15.26 -23.25
N ASP A 297 -10.67 14.93 -23.25
CA ASP A 297 -11.62 15.19 -24.34
C ASP A 297 -12.88 15.89 -23.81
N GLU A 298 -13.62 16.52 -24.68
CA GLU A 298 -14.85 17.27 -24.34
C GLU A 298 -15.97 16.38 -23.77
N GLN A 299 -15.97 15.10 -24.11
CA GLN A 299 -16.96 14.14 -23.64
C GLN A 299 -16.60 13.51 -22.30
N GLY A 300 -15.40 13.73 -21.78
CA GLY A 300 -14.89 13.13 -20.55
C GLY A 300 -14.62 11.63 -20.65
N ARG A 301 -14.63 11.06 -21.86
CA ARG A 301 -14.40 9.62 -22.07
C ARG A 301 -12.92 9.25 -21.99
N LEU A 302 -12.05 10.15 -22.40
CA LEU A 302 -10.62 10.00 -22.20
C LEU A 302 -10.18 10.88 -21.04
N ARG A 303 -9.62 10.27 -20.00
CA ARG A 303 -9.14 10.96 -18.80
C ARG A 303 -7.67 10.63 -18.57
N GLY A 304 -6.93 11.59 -18.04
CA GLY A 304 -5.51 11.43 -17.75
C GLY A 304 -5.15 11.86 -16.33
N ARG A 305 -4.08 11.28 -15.80
CA ARG A 305 -3.45 11.69 -14.55
C ARG A 305 -1.93 11.65 -14.67
N LEU A 306 -1.27 12.63 -14.07
CA LEU A 306 0.18 12.72 -13.94
C LEU A 306 0.51 13.05 -12.48
N VAL A 307 1.31 12.21 -11.83
CA VAL A 307 1.87 12.47 -10.50
C VAL A 307 3.39 12.51 -10.62
N MET A 308 3.99 13.55 -10.10
CA MET A 308 5.43 13.69 -9.94
C MET A 308 5.73 14.00 -8.49
N ASP A 309 6.64 13.23 -7.90
CA ASP A 309 7.07 13.41 -6.53
C ASP A 309 8.59 13.38 -6.46
N TYR A 310 9.16 14.32 -5.72
CA TYR A 310 10.58 14.37 -5.39
C TYR A 310 10.71 14.65 -3.90
N ASP A 311 11.48 13.81 -3.23
CA ASP A 311 11.74 13.90 -1.80
C ASP A 311 13.22 13.63 -1.54
N THR A 312 13.88 14.47 -0.75
CA THR A 312 15.26 14.31 -0.33
C THR A 312 15.37 14.52 1.16
N SER A 313 16.11 13.66 1.85
CA SER A 313 16.30 13.79 3.28
C SER A 313 17.62 13.16 3.74
N ASN A 314 18.25 13.80 4.72
CA ASN A 314 19.24 13.13 5.55
C ASN A 314 18.55 12.31 6.64
N SER A 315 19.29 11.42 7.27
CA SER A 315 18.86 10.70 8.47
C SER A 315 19.39 11.38 9.73
N PHE A 316 18.83 11.02 10.89
CA PHE A 316 19.46 11.33 12.18
C PHE A 316 20.76 10.54 12.41
N VAL A 317 21.03 9.51 11.61
CA VAL A 317 22.30 8.78 11.59
C VAL A 317 23.25 9.51 10.66
N ASP A 318 24.47 9.84 11.16
CA ASP A 318 25.46 10.55 10.37
C ASP A 318 25.75 9.84 9.03
N HIS A 319 25.92 10.60 7.95
CA HIS A 319 26.24 10.09 6.60
C HIS A 319 25.17 9.22 5.93
N VAL A 320 23.98 9.14 6.47
CA VAL A 320 22.84 8.42 5.90
C VAL A 320 21.84 9.41 5.34
N GLY A 321 21.27 9.12 4.18
CA GLY A 321 20.24 9.94 3.55
C GLY A 321 19.83 9.33 2.23
N ASP A 322 18.75 9.84 1.66
CA ASP A 322 18.24 9.36 0.38
C ASP A 322 17.52 10.45 -0.43
N ASP A 323 17.59 10.29 -1.75
CA ASP A 323 16.85 11.03 -2.75
C ASP A 323 15.85 10.08 -3.41
N ARG A 324 14.57 10.45 -3.41
CA ARG A 324 13.48 9.66 -3.98
C ARG A 324 12.77 10.43 -5.08
N GLN A 325 12.50 9.77 -6.18
CA GLN A 325 11.81 10.34 -7.33
C GLN A 325 10.72 9.37 -7.77
N THR A 326 9.51 9.88 -7.93
CA THR A 326 8.39 9.10 -8.46
C THR A 326 7.74 9.85 -9.62
N LEU A 327 7.56 9.15 -10.72
CA LEU A 327 6.75 9.57 -11.86
C LEU A 327 5.65 8.54 -12.05
N TYR A 328 4.40 8.99 -12.11
CA TYR A 328 3.26 8.15 -12.44
C TYR A 328 2.40 8.82 -13.49
N ALA A 329 2.03 8.09 -14.52
CA ALA A 329 1.09 8.51 -15.54
C ALA A 329 0.01 7.45 -15.77
N ALA A 330 -1.24 7.87 -15.88
CA ALA A 330 -2.36 6.98 -16.14
C ALA A 330 -3.32 7.60 -17.15
N LEU A 331 -3.95 6.72 -17.94
CA LEU A 331 -5.02 7.05 -18.89
C LEU A 331 -6.17 6.07 -18.68
N ASP A 332 -7.38 6.58 -18.60
CA ASP A 332 -8.63 5.84 -18.64
C ASP A 332 -9.43 6.23 -19.87
N PHE A 333 -9.89 5.23 -20.61
CA PHE A 333 -10.71 5.42 -21.79
C PHE A 333 -11.99 4.60 -21.70
N ASP A 334 -13.12 5.29 -21.68
CA ASP A 334 -14.45 4.68 -21.77
C ASP A 334 -14.75 4.38 -23.24
N LEU A 335 -14.40 3.14 -23.67
CA LEU A 335 -14.63 2.65 -25.04
C LEU A 335 -16.12 2.65 -25.38
N THR A 336 -16.94 2.26 -24.41
CA THR A 336 -18.40 2.37 -24.40
C THR A 336 -18.84 2.72 -22.98
N ASP A 337 -20.12 3.02 -22.77
CA ASP A 337 -20.69 3.26 -21.44
C ASP A 337 -20.53 2.04 -20.51
N ALA A 338 -20.35 0.84 -21.06
CA ALA A 338 -20.17 -0.41 -20.33
C ALA A 338 -18.72 -0.90 -20.28
N THR A 339 -17.79 -0.30 -21.03
CA THR A 339 -16.40 -0.80 -21.15
C THR A 339 -15.39 0.30 -20.95
N ARG A 340 -14.54 0.13 -19.94
CA ARG A 340 -13.39 1.01 -19.69
C ARG A 340 -12.09 0.23 -19.88
N ILE A 341 -11.12 0.90 -20.48
CA ILE A 341 -9.74 0.45 -20.62
C ILE A 341 -8.85 1.43 -19.87
N GLY A 342 -7.98 0.92 -19.00
CA GLY A 342 -7.00 1.68 -18.24
C GLY A 342 -5.57 1.29 -18.59
N ILE A 343 -4.69 2.29 -18.69
CA ILE A 343 -3.25 2.11 -18.87
C ILE A 343 -2.53 2.95 -17.82
N GLY A 344 -1.49 2.41 -17.20
CA GLY A 344 -0.68 3.14 -16.23
C GLY A 344 0.79 2.79 -16.32
N TYR A 345 1.61 3.74 -15.93
CA TYR A 345 3.05 3.56 -15.78
C TYR A 345 3.54 4.31 -14.55
N SER A 346 4.34 3.67 -13.73
CA SER A 346 5.11 4.35 -12.67
C SER A 346 6.58 4.02 -12.77
N ARG A 347 7.40 5.02 -12.45
CA ARG A 347 8.84 4.87 -12.23
C ARG A 347 9.22 5.46 -10.90
N GLU A 348 9.83 4.64 -10.07
CA GLU A 348 10.40 5.03 -8.79
C GLU A 348 11.92 4.88 -8.86
N ARG A 349 12.65 5.92 -8.42
CA ARG A 349 14.11 5.90 -8.28
C ARG A 349 14.46 6.35 -6.87
N ILE A 350 15.37 5.60 -6.25
CA ILE A 350 15.93 5.90 -4.94
C ILE A 350 17.44 5.83 -5.07
N ASP A 351 18.11 6.93 -4.73
CA ASP A 351 19.56 7.00 -4.60
C ASP A 351 19.85 7.23 -3.10
N ALA A 352 20.43 6.25 -2.41
CA ALA A 352 20.58 6.29 -0.96
C ALA A 352 22.02 6.05 -0.49
N ASN A 353 22.43 6.83 0.49
CA ASN A 353 23.57 6.52 1.35
C ASN A 353 23.08 5.71 2.56
N ILE A 354 23.58 4.51 2.73
CA ILE A 354 22.99 3.52 3.63
C ILE A 354 23.85 3.20 4.85
N ASN A 355 23.18 2.86 5.96
CA ASN A 355 23.78 2.22 7.12
C ASN A 355 23.30 0.77 7.22
N VAL A 356 24.08 -0.15 6.72
CA VAL A 356 23.78 -1.58 6.75
C VAL A 356 24.01 -2.20 8.12
N ASN A 357 25.02 -1.68 8.84
CA ASN A 357 25.35 -2.21 10.15
C ASN A 357 24.46 -1.57 11.23
N GLY A 358 23.70 -2.37 11.95
CA GLY A 358 23.20 -1.95 13.24
C GLY A 358 24.34 -1.79 14.26
N LEU A 359 24.05 -1.11 15.36
CA LEU A 359 25.00 -0.89 16.45
C LEU A 359 25.22 -2.23 17.21
N PRO A 360 26.47 -2.77 17.25
CA PRO A 360 26.71 -4.08 17.82
C PRO A 360 26.64 -4.08 19.35
N ASN A 361 26.29 -5.25 19.90
CA ASN A 361 26.52 -5.54 21.29
C ASN A 361 28.00 -5.90 21.54
N TYR A 362 28.43 -5.83 22.79
CA TYR A 362 29.62 -6.54 23.21
C TYR A 362 29.38 -8.06 23.21
N ASN A 363 30.44 -8.85 23.24
CA ASN A 363 30.37 -10.31 23.23
C ASN A 363 29.72 -10.90 24.52
N ASP A 364 29.68 -10.13 25.61
CA ASP A 364 28.98 -10.48 26.83
C ASP A 364 27.47 -10.12 26.82
N GLY A 365 26.97 -9.60 25.69
CA GLY A 365 25.59 -9.17 25.49
C GLY A 365 25.29 -7.75 25.97
N SER A 366 26.20 -7.09 26.66
CA SER A 366 26.05 -5.69 27.07
C SER A 366 26.16 -4.74 25.87
N ILE A 367 25.65 -3.51 26.02
CA ILE A 367 25.58 -2.53 24.91
C ILE A 367 26.53 -1.38 25.22
N PRO A 368 27.40 -1.04 24.26
CA PRO A 368 28.13 0.20 24.28
C PRO A 368 27.20 1.42 24.35
N HIS A 369 27.67 2.48 24.94
CA HIS A 369 26.92 3.73 25.01
C HIS A 369 27.02 4.50 23.68
N TYR A 370 26.08 4.20 22.75
CA TYR A 370 26.05 4.84 21.43
C TYR A 370 25.24 6.14 21.45
N SER A 371 25.67 7.14 20.66
CA SER A 371 24.79 8.20 20.20
C SER A 371 23.75 7.62 19.24
N ARG A 372 22.55 8.25 19.14
CA ARG A 372 21.60 7.89 18.08
C ARG A 372 22.14 8.16 16.69
N SER A 373 23.02 9.16 16.54
CA SER A 373 23.66 9.52 15.27
C SER A 373 24.84 8.62 14.90
N THR A 374 25.23 7.66 15.74
CA THR A 374 26.40 6.81 15.48
C THR A 374 26.22 6.03 14.17
N PHE A 375 27.17 6.25 13.24
CA PHE A 375 27.27 5.53 11.98
C PHE A 375 28.42 4.53 12.04
N ILE A 376 28.14 3.28 11.65
CA ILE A 376 29.14 2.22 11.53
C ILE A 376 29.17 1.73 10.10
N GLY A 377 30.10 2.17 9.30
CA GLY A 377 30.15 1.81 7.90
C GLY A 377 31.22 2.52 7.11
N GLY A 378 31.23 2.33 5.81
CA GLY A 378 31.98 3.13 4.85
C GLY A 378 31.12 4.30 4.39
N LYS A 379 31.62 5.54 4.44
CA LYS A 379 30.89 6.72 3.92
C LYS A 379 30.57 6.63 2.44
N TRP A 380 31.20 5.71 1.74
CA TRP A 380 30.98 5.42 0.33
C TRP A 380 29.89 4.36 0.08
N ALA A 381 29.21 3.88 1.12
CA ALA A 381 28.13 2.90 0.98
C ALA A 381 26.92 3.55 0.29
N TYR A 382 26.36 2.87 -0.68
CA TYR A 382 25.22 3.34 -1.44
C TYR A 382 24.26 2.20 -1.80
N TRP A 383 23.04 2.56 -2.10
CA TRP A 383 22.03 1.70 -2.65
C TRP A 383 21.16 2.49 -3.64
N ASP A 384 21.35 2.22 -4.91
CA ASP A 384 20.60 2.83 -6.00
C ASP A 384 19.55 1.83 -6.49
N LYS A 385 18.30 2.25 -6.48
CA LYS A 385 17.17 1.44 -6.88
C LYS A 385 16.36 2.14 -7.95
N ILE A 386 15.92 1.35 -8.96
CA ILE A 386 14.96 1.77 -9.97
C ILE A 386 13.88 0.70 -10.08
N GLN A 387 12.62 1.12 -9.98
CA GLN A 387 11.47 0.26 -10.22
C GLN A 387 10.56 0.89 -11.27
N ASP A 388 10.29 0.13 -12.34
CA ASP A 388 9.31 0.47 -13.37
C ASP A 388 8.12 -0.46 -13.24
N THR A 389 6.89 0.11 -13.15
CA THR A 389 5.67 -0.67 -13.09
C THR A 389 4.71 -0.27 -14.20
N TYR A 390 4.22 -1.24 -14.94
CA TYR A 390 3.27 -1.08 -16.03
C TYR A 390 1.94 -1.71 -15.65
N TYR A 391 0.86 -1.00 -15.90
CA TYR A 391 -0.51 -1.45 -15.62
C TYR A 391 -1.34 -1.43 -16.90
N PHE A 392 -2.16 -2.44 -17.07
CA PHE A 392 -3.21 -2.49 -18.08
C PHE A 392 -4.43 -3.13 -17.46
N ASP A 393 -5.59 -2.50 -17.58
CA ASP A 393 -6.83 -3.06 -17.05
C ASP A 393 -8.00 -2.83 -18.02
N VAL A 394 -8.93 -3.75 -17.97
CA VAL A 394 -10.20 -3.69 -18.68
C VAL A 394 -11.31 -4.04 -17.70
N SER A 395 -12.33 -3.19 -17.63
CA SER A 395 -13.57 -3.47 -16.95
C SER A 395 -14.74 -3.42 -17.94
N HIS A 396 -15.62 -4.41 -17.85
CA HIS A 396 -16.81 -4.48 -18.71
C HIS A 396 -18.03 -4.87 -17.90
N GLN A 397 -19.10 -4.11 -18.04
CA GLN A 397 -20.40 -4.40 -17.47
C GLN A 397 -21.29 -5.05 -18.52
N PHE A 398 -21.61 -6.34 -18.35
CA PHE A 398 -22.50 -7.05 -19.26
C PHE A 398 -23.96 -6.61 -19.08
N ASN A 399 -24.36 -6.38 -17.85
CA ASN A 399 -25.66 -5.90 -17.40
C ASN A 399 -25.60 -5.52 -15.92
N ASP A 400 -26.70 -5.13 -15.29
CA ASP A 400 -26.74 -4.68 -13.88
C ASP A 400 -26.25 -5.71 -12.87
N ASP A 401 -26.22 -6.99 -13.24
CA ASP A 401 -25.86 -8.10 -12.35
C ASP A 401 -24.48 -8.71 -12.63
N TRP A 402 -23.90 -8.51 -13.81
CA TRP A 402 -22.68 -9.21 -14.23
C TRP A 402 -21.61 -8.27 -14.76
N SER A 403 -20.42 -8.39 -14.24
CA SER A 403 -19.25 -7.61 -14.67
C SER A 403 -18.01 -8.50 -14.85
N LEU A 404 -17.11 -8.06 -15.70
CA LEU A 404 -15.79 -8.64 -15.95
C LEU A 404 -14.73 -7.60 -15.58
N THR A 405 -13.70 -8.04 -14.86
CA THR A 405 -12.48 -7.25 -14.64
C THR A 405 -11.27 -8.08 -15.04
N SER A 406 -10.35 -7.46 -15.76
CA SER A 406 -9.06 -8.05 -16.11
C SER A 406 -7.96 -7.03 -15.84
N THR A 407 -6.93 -7.44 -15.14
CA THR A 407 -5.78 -6.59 -14.80
C THR A 407 -4.48 -7.32 -15.10
N LEU A 408 -3.56 -6.64 -15.76
CA LEU A 408 -2.20 -7.07 -16.03
C LEU A 408 -1.22 -6.07 -15.41
N VAL A 409 -0.24 -6.57 -14.69
CA VAL A 409 0.82 -5.76 -14.07
C VAL A 409 2.18 -6.36 -14.42
N ASN A 410 3.13 -5.51 -14.78
CA ASN A 410 4.53 -5.89 -14.89
C ASN A 410 5.38 -4.97 -14.03
N VAL A 411 6.18 -5.55 -13.15
CA VAL A 411 7.12 -4.83 -12.28
C VAL A 411 8.53 -5.24 -12.67
N ARG A 412 9.38 -4.25 -12.96
CA ARG A 412 10.82 -4.43 -13.21
C ARG A 412 11.61 -3.66 -12.19
N GLU A 413 12.52 -4.32 -11.54
CA GLU A 413 13.36 -3.75 -10.50
C GLU A 413 14.84 -3.95 -10.82
N LYS A 414 15.63 -2.91 -10.57
CA LYS A 414 17.10 -2.94 -10.61
C LYS A 414 17.65 -2.30 -9.35
N ASN A 415 18.56 -3.00 -8.69
CA ASN A 415 19.29 -2.46 -7.56
C ASN A 415 20.79 -2.63 -7.80
N ASP A 416 21.53 -1.55 -7.53
CA ASP A 416 22.98 -1.51 -7.47
C ASP A 416 23.38 -1.03 -6.10
N TYR A 417 24.14 -1.84 -5.34
CA TYR A 417 24.57 -1.40 -4.04
C TYR A 417 25.92 -1.96 -3.62
N GLN A 418 26.59 -1.18 -2.78
CA GLN A 418 27.90 -1.50 -2.26
C GLN A 418 28.00 -0.99 -0.83
N TYR A 419 28.54 -1.82 0.08
CA TYR A 419 28.66 -1.44 1.48
C TYR A 419 29.80 -2.16 2.19
N LEU A 420 30.10 -1.68 3.40
CA LEU A 420 31.04 -2.29 4.33
C LEU A 420 30.28 -2.98 5.46
N LEU A 421 30.45 -4.27 5.59
CA LEU A 421 29.85 -5.09 6.62
C LEU A 421 30.84 -5.34 7.75
N ARG A 422 30.38 -5.11 8.99
CA ARG A 422 31.12 -5.48 10.19
C ARG A 422 31.11 -7.00 10.39
N SER A 423 32.28 -7.55 10.63
CA SER A 423 32.47 -8.97 10.99
C SER A 423 33.41 -9.07 12.18
N GLY A 424 33.26 -10.12 13.00
CA GLY A 424 34.09 -10.36 14.16
C GLY A 424 33.40 -10.01 15.49
N VAL A 425 34.17 -10.06 16.57
CA VAL A 425 33.70 -9.94 17.95
C VAL A 425 34.18 -8.60 18.56
N ASN A 426 33.30 -7.94 19.31
CA ASN A 426 33.61 -6.73 20.06
C ASN A 426 33.59 -7.04 21.56
N ASN A 427 34.73 -6.87 22.23
CA ASN A 427 34.86 -7.08 23.69
C ASN A 427 34.46 -5.81 24.48
N PRO A 428 34.08 -5.92 25.78
CA PRO A 428 33.71 -4.77 26.61
C PRO A 428 34.84 -3.71 26.79
N ASP A 429 36.06 -4.09 26.55
CA ASP A 429 37.24 -3.19 26.56
C ASP A 429 37.52 -2.55 25.18
N ASN A 430 36.58 -2.68 24.24
CA ASN A 430 36.71 -2.25 22.84
C ASN A 430 37.86 -2.93 22.08
N THR A 431 38.36 -4.04 22.58
CA THR A 431 39.28 -4.93 21.86
C THR A 431 38.51 -6.03 21.14
N GLY A 432 39.13 -6.67 20.19
CA GLY A 432 38.59 -7.80 19.47
C GLY A 432 38.95 -7.78 18.00
N PRO A 433 38.87 -8.93 17.31
CA PRO A 433 39.23 -9.01 15.91
C PRO A 433 38.07 -8.50 15.02
N LEU A 434 37.68 -7.24 15.17
CA LEU A 434 36.72 -6.60 14.29
C LEU A 434 37.39 -6.30 12.94
N ARG A 435 36.65 -6.55 11.87
CA ARG A 435 37.06 -6.21 10.52
C ARG A 435 35.86 -5.72 9.72
N GLY A 436 36.12 -4.97 8.67
CA GLY A 436 35.15 -4.58 7.66
C GLY A 436 35.30 -5.48 6.43
N ASP A 437 34.26 -6.15 6.04
CA ASP A 437 34.18 -6.91 4.81
C ASP A 437 33.41 -6.08 3.78
N ALA A 438 33.96 -5.88 2.58
CA ALA A 438 33.32 -5.11 1.54
C ALA A 438 32.40 -6.01 0.70
N TYR A 439 31.19 -5.52 0.42
CA TYR A 439 30.17 -6.23 -0.35
C TYR A 439 29.68 -5.41 -1.52
N ALA A 440 29.31 -6.07 -2.60
CA ALA A 440 28.73 -5.45 -3.78
C ALA A 440 27.67 -6.38 -4.38
N PHE A 441 26.62 -5.77 -4.92
CA PHE A 441 25.46 -6.46 -5.49
C PHE A 441 24.99 -5.78 -6.77
N ASP A 442 24.54 -6.62 -7.72
CA ASP A 442 23.73 -6.25 -8.86
C ASP A 442 22.49 -7.14 -8.88
N PHE A 443 21.34 -6.54 -8.63
CA PHE A 443 20.07 -7.24 -8.62
C PHE A 443 19.18 -6.78 -9.77
N PHE A 444 18.52 -7.74 -10.41
CA PHE A 444 17.46 -7.50 -11.39
C PHE A 444 16.29 -8.45 -11.15
N SER A 445 15.08 -7.95 -11.24
CA SER A 445 13.89 -8.79 -11.30
C SER A 445 12.87 -8.27 -12.31
N GLU A 446 12.15 -9.21 -12.91
CA GLU A 446 10.96 -8.95 -13.71
C GLU A 446 9.82 -9.82 -13.20
N HIS A 447 8.70 -9.20 -12.90
CA HIS A 447 7.53 -9.88 -12.36
C HIS A 447 6.29 -9.54 -13.17
N TRP A 448 5.68 -10.54 -13.80
CA TRP A 448 4.40 -10.45 -14.48
C TRP A 448 3.29 -11.00 -13.61
N GLY A 449 2.18 -10.25 -13.52
CA GLY A 449 0.96 -10.69 -12.87
C GLY A 449 -0.24 -10.39 -13.73
N ALA A 450 -1.14 -11.34 -13.86
CA ALA A 450 -2.41 -11.19 -14.54
C ALA A 450 -3.53 -11.78 -13.69
N ASP A 451 -4.66 -11.11 -13.64
CA ASP A 451 -5.87 -11.62 -13.00
C ASP A 451 -7.10 -11.26 -13.87
N ILE A 452 -7.98 -12.22 -14.04
CA ILE A 452 -9.25 -12.04 -14.73
C ILE A 452 -10.36 -12.68 -13.92
N TYR A 453 -11.41 -11.93 -13.65
CA TYR A 453 -12.54 -12.45 -12.90
C TYR A 453 -13.87 -11.84 -13.36
N VAL A 454 -14.92 -12.62 -13.12
CA VAL A 454 -16.32 -12.23 -13.32
C VAL A 454 -16.99 -12.18 -11.95
N ASN A 455 -17.66 -11.08 -11.67
CA ASN A 455 -18.60 -10.96 -10.58
C ASN A 455 -20.03 -11.05 -11.14
N GLY A 456 -20.87 -11.79 -10.44
CA GLY A 456 -22.25 -11.98 -10.86
C GLY A 456 -23.20 -12.06 -9.68
N ARG A 457 -24.41 -11.57 -9.87
CA ARG A 457 -25.53 -11.74 -8.95
C ARG A 457 -26.62 -12.51 -9.66
N THR A 458 -27.12 -13.54 -9.02
CA THR A 458 -28.20 -14.39 -9.54
C THR A 458 -29.07 -14.89 -8.41
N GLN A 459 -30.10 -15.64 -8.74
CA GLN A 459 -30.95 -16.35 -7.78
C GLN A 459 -30.74 -17.85 -7.89
N PHE A 460 -30.61 -18.51 -6.76
CA PHE A 460 -30.59 -19.97 -6.66
C PHE A 460 -31.62 -20.41 -5.61
N VAL A 461 -32.53 -21.31 -5.99
CA VAL A 461 -33.63 -21.79 -5.12
C VAL A 461 -34.40 -20.61 -4.46
N GLY A 462 -34.70 -19.56 -5.25
CA GLY A 462 -35.47 -18.39 -4.81
C GLY A 462 -34.74 -17.44 -3.85
N ARG A 463 -33.41 -17.59 -3.69
CA ARG A 463 -32.59 -16.75 -2.85
C ARG A 463 -31.38 -16.17 -3.62
N GLN A 464 -30.89 -15.03 -3.20
CA GLN A 464 -29.74 -14.38 -3.84
C GLN A 464 -28.47 -15.22 -3.68
N LEU A 465 -27.71 -15.28 -4.75
CA LEU A 465 -26.37 -15.88 -4.83
C LEU A 465 -25.45 -14.89 -5.55
N ASN A 466 -24.45 -14.36 -4.83
CA ASN A 466 -23.37 -13.57 -5.39
C ASN A 466 -22.21 -14.50 -5.73
N LEU A 467 -21.70 -14.40 -6.95
CA LEU A 467 -20.62 -15.26 -7.48
C LEU A 467 -19.41 -14.41 -7.83
N THR A 468 -18.23 -14.91 -7.50
CA THR A 468 -16.95 -14.42 -8.01
C THR A 468 -16.20 -15.64 -8.57
N MET A 469 -15.82 -15.61 -9.84
CA MET A 469 -15.05 -16.66 -10.48
C MET A 469 -13.92 -16.04 -11.29
N GLY A 470 -12.71 -16.59 -11.18
CA GLY A 470 -11.58 -16.03 -11.87
C GLY A 470 -10.40 -16.97 -11.98
N ALA A 471 -9.37 -16.46 -12.65
CA ALA A 471 -8.09 -17.12 -12.80
C ALA A 471 -6.96 -16.08 -12.76
N ASN A 472 -5.83 -16.47 -12.19
CA ASN A 472 -4.64 -15.62 -12.20
C ASN A 472 -3.39 -16.39 -12.60
N TYR A 473 -2.41 -15.63 -13.04
CA TYR A 473 -1.10 -16.09 -13.43
C TYR A 473 -0.06 -15.11 -12.90
N THR A 474 1.03 -15.61 -12.32
CA THR A 474 2.20 -14.82 -11.95
C THR A 474 3.47 -15.53 -12.39
N ASP A 475 4.45 -14.73 -12.82
CA ASP A 475 5.75 -15.21 -13.31
C ASP A 475 6.82 -14.21 -12.83
N LEU A 476 7.64 -14.67 -11.92
CA LEU A 476 8.77 -13.92 -11.37
C LEU A 476 10.06 -14.56 -11.84
N ASP A 477 10.93 -13.74 -12.42
CA ASP A 477 12.33 -14.08 -12.70
C ASP A 477 13.24 -13.03 -12.09
N SER A 478 14.24 -13.47 -11.34
CA SER A 478 15.22 -12.58 -10.74
C SER A 478 16.62 -13.15 -10.77
N SER A 479 17.58 -12.26 -10.86
CA SER A 479 19.01 -12.57 -10.81
C SER A 479 19.73 -11.60 -9.88
N ASP A 480 20.69 -12.13 -9.13
CA ASP A 480 21.54 -11.38 -8.22
C ASP A 480 23.00 -11.78 -8.46
N THR A 481 23.84 -10.83 -8.82
CA THR A 481 25.29 -11.01 -8.79
C THR A 481 25.83 -10.39 -7.51
N PHE A 482 26.32 -11.22 -6.64
CA PHE A 482 26.78 -10.86 -5.30
C PHE A 482 28.26 -11.16 -5.15
N GLY A 483 28.99 -10.23 -4.53
CA GLY A 483 30.40 -10.43 -4.22
C GLY A 483 30.81 -9.88 -2.88
N TRP A 484 31.88 -10.47 -2.31
CA TRP A 484 32.46 -9.97 -1.07
C TRP A 484 33.99 -10.09 -1.06
N LYS A 485 34.59 -9.12 -0.39
CA LYS A 485 36.04 -9.09 -0.10
C LYS A 485 36.22 -9.02 1.40
N ARG A 486 36.68 -10.14 1.99
CA ARG A 486 36.91 -10.23 3.44
C ARG A 486 38.09 -9.37 3.86
N ASN A 487 38.04 -8.89 5.10
CA ASN A 487 39.13 -8.15 5.74
C ASN A 487 39.62 -6.93 4.93
N HIS A 488 38.66 -6.26 4.26
CA HIS A 488 38.96 -5.06 3.48
C HIS A 488 39.46 -3.92 4.41
N VAL A 489 38.88 -3.84 5.61
CA VAL A 489 39.32 -2.96 6.69
C VAL A 489 39.76 -3.87 7.86
N PRO A 490 41.05 -4.15 8.02
CA PRO A 490 41.54 -4.98 9.12
C PRO A 490 41.54 -4.15 10.42
N ASN A 491 41.35 -4.81 11.57
CA ASN A 491 41.35 -4.19 12.90
C ASN A 491 40.51 -2.92 13.00
N TRP A 492 39.25 -3.03 12.53
CA TRP A 492 38.33 -1.90 12.42
C TRP A 492 37.93 -1.37 13.82
N ASP A 493 38.27 -0.13 14.09
CA ASP A 493 37.78 0.61 15.25
C ASP A 493 36.40 1.21 14.92
N ILE A 494 35.32 0.58 15.38
CA ILE A 494 33.94 1.04 15.15
C ILE A 494 33.54 2.25 15.99
N PHE A 495 34.33 2.61 17.02
CA PHE A 495 34.17 3.82 17.84
C PHE A 495 34.99 5.01 17.35
N GLY A 496 35.90 4.76 16.41
CA GLY A 496 36.67 5.78 15.71
C GLY A 496 35.86 6.49 14.62
N ASN A 497 36.61 7.17 13.73
CA ASN A 497 35.97 7.81 12.58
C ASN A 497 35.39 6.75 11.62
N PRO A 498 34.22 7.02 11.00
CA PRO A 498 33.71 6.21 9.92
C PRO A 498 34.76 6.03 8.82
N VAL A 499 34.74 4.85 8.18
CA VAL A 499 35.70 4.54 7.11
C VAL A 499 35.50 5.52 5.95
N ASP A 500 36.46 6.44 5.81
CA ASP A 500 36.50 7.41 4.73
C ASP A 500 37.67 7.04 3.80
N GLY A 501 37.46 7.10 2.51
CA GLY A 501 38.46 6.63 1.54
C GLY A 501 38.52 5.09 1.45
N ASN A 502 39.50 4.62 0.67
CA ASN A 502 39.73 3.19 0.39
C ASN A 502 38.47 2.44 -0.09
N LYS A 503 37.58 3.15 -0.85
CA LYS A 503 36.43 2.51 -1.52
C LYS A 503 36.99 1.48 -2.49
N PRO A 504 36.75 0.18 -2.31
CA PRO A 504 37.14 -0.81 -3.29
C PRO A 504 36.31 -0.62 -4.57
N SER A 505 36.89 -0.91 -5.72
CA SER A 505 36.04 -0.96 -6.93
C SER A 505 35.11 -2.17 -6.85
N LYS A 506 33.90 -2.01 -7.38
CA LYS A 506 32.89 -3.08 -7.43
C LYS A 506 33.46 -4.33 -8.11
N GLU A 507 34.18 -4.15 -9.21
CA GLU A 507 34.81 -5.24 -9.94
C GLU A 507 35.85 -5.98 -9.06
N SER A 508 36.58 -5.28 -8.20
CA SER A 508 37.56 -5.91 -7.30
C SER A 508 36.90 -6.74 -6.19
N ILE A 509 35.70 -6.35 -5.77
CA ILE A 509 34.90 -7.11 -4.80
C ILE A 509 34.36 -8.36 -5.48
N LEU A 510 33.71 -8.21 -6.63
CA LEU A 510 33.13 -9.30 -7.41
C LEU A 510 34.18 -10.31 -7.88
N ALA A 511 35.43 -9.86 -8.14
CA ALA A 511 36.53 -10.76 -8.50
C ALA A 511 37.11 -11.54 -7.32
N ALA A 512 36.95 -11.07 -6.09
CA ALA A 512 37.48 -11.75 -4.90
C ALA A 512 36.69 -13.00 -4.52
N ASN A 513 35.39 -12.87 -4.43
CA ASN A 513 34.42 -13.95 -4.27
C ASN A 513 33.14 -13.53 -4.97
N ARG A 514 32.56 -14.38 -5.78
CA ARG A 514 31.35 -14.10 -6.55
C ARG A 514 30.35 -15.24 -6.42
N LEU A 515 29.10 -14.88 -6.29
CA LEU A 515 27.94 -15.74 -6.46
C LEU A 515 27.00 -15.13 -7.47
N ASP A 516 26.49 -15.93 -8.38
CA ASP A 516 25.41 -15.59 -9.28
C ASP A 516 24.19 -16.41 -8.87
N ASP A 517 23.22 -15.74 -8.25
CA ASP A 517 22.00 -16.34 -7.77
C ASP A 517 20.87 -16.06 -8.74
N GLY A 518 20.04 -17.05 -9.00
CA GLY A 518 18.82 -16.94 -9.79
C GLY A 518 17.64 -17.49 -9.01
N PHE A 519 16.53 -16.78 -9.08
CA PHE A 519 15.28 -17.21 -8.51
C PHE A 519 14.14 -17.00 -9.49
N ALA A 520 13.33 -18.04 -9.67
CA ALA A 520 12.15 -17.98 -10.52
C ALA A 520 10.95 -18.61 -9.81
N SER A 521 9.77 -17.99 -9.95
CA SER A 521 8.53 -18.61 -9.50
C SER A 521 7.42 -18.43 -10.52
N ILE A 522 6.67 -19.48 -10.77
CA ILE A 522 5.47 -19.46 -11.61
C ILE A 522 4.31 -19.97 -10.79
N GLN A 523 3.27 -19.15 -10.66
CA GLN A 523 2.04 -19.56 -10.03
C GLN A 523 0.87 -19.32 -10.97
N LYS A 524 -0.05 -20.27 -11.04
CA LYS A 524 -1.32 -20.15 -11.76
C LYS A 524 -2.42 -20.85 -11.01
N GLY A 525 -3.63 -20.29 -11.09
CA GLY A 525 -4.76 -20.89 -10.43
C GLY A 525 -6.07 -20.39 -10.96
N ALA A 526 -7.10 -21.22 -10.77
CA ALA A 526 -8.49 -20.85 -10.98
C ALA A 526 -9.20 -20.90 -9.64
N TYR A 527 -10.07 -19.94 -9.39
CA TYR A 527 -10.80 -19.82 -8.15
C TYR A 527 -12.27 -19.51 -8.38
N GLY A 528 -13.10 -19.91 -7.42
CA GLY A 528 -14.49 -19.57 -7.39
C GLY A 528 -14.98 -19.41 -5.97
N MET A 529 -15.87 -18.45 -5.76
CA MET A 529 -16.52 -18.17 -4.49
C MET A 529 -17.99 -17.80 -4.72
N GLY A 530 -18.86 -18.35 -3.89
CA GLY A 530 -20.28 -18.02 -3.86
C GLY A 530 -20.70 -17.58 -2.46
N GLN A 531 -21.43 -16.46 -2.36
CA GLN A 531 -22.13 -16.03 -1.17
C GLN A 531 -23.61 -16.25 -1.37
N TYR A 532 -24.17 -17.21 -0.63
CA TYR A 532 -25.58 -17.60 -0.72
C TYR A 532 -26.35 -17.10 0.51
N TYR A 533 -27.42 -16.35 0.26
CA TYR A 533 -28.27 -15.80 1.32
C TYR A 533 -29.34 -16.80 1.71
N LEU A 534 -29.17 -17.45 2.85
CA LEU A 534 -30.16 -18.39 3.44
C LEU A 534 -31.41 -17.64 3.90
N THR A 535 -31.19 -16.46 4.50
CA THR A 535 -32.24 -15.51 4.88
C THR A 535 -31.77 -14.11 4.50
N ASP A 536 -32.55 -13.09 4.73
CA ASP A 536 -32.17 -11.71 4.45
C ASP A 536 -31.01 -11.23 5.35
N SER A 537 -30.81 -11.88 6.53
CA SER A 537 -29.76 -11.57 7.49
C SER A 537 -28.66 -12.64 7.61
N LEU A 538 -28.82 -13.84 7.00
CA LEU A 538 -27.86 -14.92 7.13
C LEU A 538 -27.33 -15.35 5.76
N SER A 539 -26.03 -15.24 5.55
CA SER A 539 -25.37 -15.74 4.35
C SER A 539 -24.23 -16.71 4.66
N ILE A 540 -23.99 -17.64 3.75
CA ILE A 540 -22.86 -18.56 3.75
C ILE A 540 -21.98 -18.24 2.55
N VAL A 541 -20.67 -18.13 2.79
CA VAL A 541 -19.65 -17.94 1.77
C VAL A 541 -18.87 -19.25 1.62
N LEU A 542 -18.87 -19.81 0.43
CA LEU A 542 -18.07 -21.00 0.12
C LEU A 542 -17.21 -20.72 -1.11
N GLY A 543 -15.96 -21.15 -1.06
CA GLY A 543 -15.04 -20.99 -2.18
C GLY A 543 -13.97 -22.08 -2.20
N ALA A 544 -13.37 -22.24 -3.35
CA ALA A 544 -12.20 -23.08 -3.54
C ALA A 544 -11.32 -22.54 -4.66
N ARG A 545 -10.04 -22.82 -4.56
CA ARG A 545 -9.04 -22.55 -5.59
C ARG A 545 -8.27 -23.83 -5.88
N VAL A 546 -7.95 -24.03 -7.16
CA VAL A 546 -6.98 -25.03 -7.61
C VAL A 546 -5.75 -24.28 -8.11
N SER A 547 -4.60 -24.58 -7.54
CA SER A 547 -3.33 -23.93 -7.83
C SER A 547 -2.29 -24.88 -8.35
N SER A 548 -1.44 -24.39 -9.26
CA SER A 548 -0.15 -24.98 -9.58
C SER A 548 0.93 -23.93 -9.31
N TYR A 549 1.96 -24.33 -8.58
CA TYR A 549 3.04 -23.45 -8.16
C TYR A 549 4.38 -24.14 -8.38
N GLN A 550 5.32 -23.45 -9.02
CA GLN A 550 6.69 -23.89 -9.20
C GLN A 550 7.65 -22.80 -8.74
N LYS A 551 8.63 -23.19 -7.94
CA LYS A 551 9.67 -22.32 -7.41
C LYS A 551 11.03 -22.94 -7.77
N ALA A 552 11.93 -22.16 -8.34
CA ALA A 552 13.27 -22.58 -8.70
C ALA A 552 14.28 -21.61 -8.10
N TYR A 553 15.35 -22.16 -7.57
CA TYR A 553 16.52 -21.42 -7.12
C TYR A 553 17.77 -22.04 -7.75
N SER A 554 18.69 -21.19 -8.18
CA SER A 554 20.01 -21.58 -8.65
C SER A 554 21.06 -20.65 -8.07
N SER A 555 22.21 -21.20 -7.73
CA SER A 555 23.38 -20.45 -7.28
C SER A 555 24.62 -21.05 -7.97
N ASP A 556 25.53 -20.20 -8.42
CA ASP A 556 26.81 -20.60 -8.99
C ASP A 556 27.90 -19.65 -8.50
N GLY A 557 29.08 -20.20 -8.21
CA GLY A 557 30.24 -19.39 -7.83
C GLY A 557 31.02 -19.90 -6.63
N ALA A 558 31.36 -19.04 -5.69
CA ALA A 558 32.36 -19.32 -4.63
C ALA A 558 32.02 -20.50 -3.72
N TRP A 559 30.74 -20.92 -3.63
CA TRP A 559 30.29 -22.09 -2.84
C TRP A 559 29.94 -23.31 -3.72
N GLY A 560 30.25 -23.26 -5.01
CA GLY A 560 29.87 -24.25 -5.98
C GLY A 560 28.49 -24.00 -6.58
N ALA A 561 28.13 -24.79 -7.57
CA ALA A 561 26.86 -24.71 -8.25
C ALA A 561 25.78 -25.51 -7.50
N SER A 562 24.63 -24.92 -7.27
CA SER A 562 23.45 -25.57 -6.70
C SER A 562 22.19 -25.21 -7.46
N LYS A 563 21.25 -26.14 -7.51
CA LYS A 563 19.93 -25.91 -8.10
C LYS A 563 18.87 -26.67 -7.33
N SER A 564 17.78 -26.01 -7.00
CA SER A 564 16.59 -26.63 -6.42
C SER A 564 15.33 -26.21 -7.18
N VAL A 565 14.37 -27.12 -7.30
CA VAL A 565 13.06 -26.87 -7.91
C VAL A 565 12.01 -27.53 -7.05
N ALA A 566 11.11 -26.74 -6.51
CA ALA A 566 9.92 -27.21 -5.83
C ALA A 566 8.71 -27.03 -6.76
N LYS A 567 7.82 -28.01 -6.81
CA LYS A 567 6.64 -27.97 -7.67
C LYS A 567 5.47 -28.64 -7.00
N GLU A 568 4.38 -27.88 -6.91
CA GLU A 568 3.08 -28.37 -6.48
C GLU A 568 2.10 -28.26 -7.63
N SER A 569 1.22 -29.24 -7.76
CA SER A 569 0.26 -29.30 -8.85
C SER A 569 -1.11 -29.65 -8.32
N ALA A 570 -2.12 -28.89 -8.75
CA ALA A 570 -3.51 -29.10 -8.38
C ALA A 570 -3.80 -29.04 -6.87
N GLU A 571 -3.03 -28.20 -6.15
CA GLU A 571 -3.32 -27.92 -4.74
C GLU A 571 -4.66 -27.21 -4.58
N ILE A 572 -5.51 -27.77 -3.69
CA ILE A 572 -6.83 -27.23 -3.41
C ILE A 572 -6.82 -26.47 -2.09
N THR A 573 -7.15 -25.17 -2.16
CA THR A 573 -7.30 -24.32 -1.00
C THR A 573 -8.77 -23.94 -0.79
N PRO A 574 -9.44 -24.55 0.21
CA PRO A 574 -10.83 -24.25 0.54
C PRO A 574 -10.96 -22.94 1.33
N TYR A 575 -12.12 -22.33 1.18
CA TYR A 575 -12.58 -21.15 1.89
C TYR A 575 -14.03 -21.36 2.35
N ALA A 576 -14.31 -21.04 3.60
CA ALA A 576 -15.68 -21.09 4.11
C ALA A 576 -15.91 -19.93 5.10
N GLY A 577 -17.06 -19.31 5.02
CA GLY A 577 -17.49 -18.25 5.91
C GLY A 577 -18.99 -18.28 6.14
N ILE A 578 -19.38 -17.69 7.26
CA ILE A 578 -20.79 -17.42 7.60
C ILE A 578 -20.85 -15.97 8.08
N ILE A 579 -21.87 -15.26 7.63
CA ILE A 579 -22.13 -13.87 8.00
C ILE A 579 -23.56 -13.78 8.45
N TYR A 580 -23.76 -13.17 9.62
CA TYR A 580 -25.08 -12.93 10.20
C TYR A 580 -25.24 -11.45 10.54
N ASP A 581 -26.12 -10.75 9.83
CA ASP A 581 -26.47 -9.38 10.11
C ASP A 581 -27.39 -9.33 11.35
N LEU A 582 -26.83 -8.82 12.45
CA LEU A 582 -27.54 -8.64 13.72
C LEU A 582 -28.59 -7.54 13.61
N ASP A 583 -28.23 -6.48 12.92
CA ASP A 583 -29.04 -5.32 12.57
C ASP A 583 -28.42 -4.60 11.33
N PRO A 584 -28.99 -3.52 10.82
CA PRO A 584 -28.43 -2.80 9.67
C PRO A 584 -26.98 -2.33 9.88
N THR A 585 -26.57 -2.06 11.12
CA THR A 585 -25.22 -1.57 11.49
C THR A 585 -24.24 -2.71 11.69
N TRP A 586 -24.60 -3.74 12.45
CA TRP A 586 -23.71 -4.78 12.90
C TRP A 586 -23.88 -6.12 12.20
N SER A 587 -22.77 -6.75 11.82
CA SER A 587 -22.70 -8.13 11.32
C SER A 587 -21.70 -8.94 12.13
N ALA A 588 -22.10 -10.15 12.52
CA ALA A 588 -21.22 -11.17 13.07
C ALA A 588 -20.72 -12.09 11.96
N TYR A 589 -19.49 -12.57 12.07
CA TYR A 589 -18.96 -13.53 11.11
C TYR A 589 -18.10 -14.59 11.74
N ALA A 590 -17.96 -15.71 11.02
CA ALA A 590 -16.93 -16.70 11.27
C ALA A 590 -16.37 -17.19 9.95
N SER A 591 -15.07 -17.51 9.90
CA SER A 591 -14.41 -18.03 8.70
C SER A 591 -13.37 -19.08 8.98
N TYR A 592 -13.15 -19.89 7.95
CA TYR A 592 -12.06 -20.87 7.87
C TYR A 592 -11.38 -20.72 6.50
N THR A 593 -10.05 -20.56 6.52
CA THR A 593 -9.25 -20.40 5.31
C THR A 593 -7.99 -21.25 5.38
N LYS A 594 -7.53 -21.71 4.23
CA LYS A 594 -6.26 -22.43 4.06
C LYS A 594 -5.33 -21.70 3.12
N ILE A 595 -4.04 -22.01 3.22
CA ILE A 595 -2.96 -21.56 2.32
C ILE A 595 -1.87 -22.62 2.31
N PHE A 596 -1.03 -22.66 1.31
CA PHE A 596 0.14 -23.52 1.23
C PHE A 596 1.35 -22.76 0.69
N LEU A 597 2.56 -23.25 0.99
CA LEU A 597 3.79 -22.66 0.44
C LEU A 597 4.79 -23.79 0.11
N PRO A 598 5.14 -24.00 -1.16
CA PRO A 598 6.17 -24.97 -1.55
C PRO A 598 7.52 -24.69 -0.89
N GLN A 599 8.23 -25.73 -0.54
CA GLN A 599 9.56 -25.69 0.05
C GLN A 599 10.58 -26.29 -0.92
N SER A 600 11.84 -25.86 -0.84
CA SER A 600 12.94 -26.37 -1.65
C SER A 600 13.98 -27.18 -0.87
N MET A 601 13.78 -27.32 0.45
CA MET A 601 14.68 -28.06 1.33
C MET A 601 14.53 -29.56 1.14
N ARG A 602 15.61 -30.31 1.41
CA ARG A 602 15.66 -31.75 1.20
C ARG A 602 15.67 -32.51 2.51
N SER A 603 15.01 -33.65 2.50
CA SER A 603 15.06 -34.65 3.55
C SER A 603 16.28 -35.61 3.42
N ALA A 604 16.51 -36.41 4.45
CA ALA A 604 17.63 -37.36 4.51
C ALA A 604 17.71 -38.33 3.33
N ASP A 605 16.63 -38.62 2.64
CA ASP A 605 16.58 -39.46 1.44
C ASP A 605 16.80 -38.64 0.13
N GLY A 606 17.04 -37.33 0.23
CA GLY A 606 17.26 -36.41 -0.88
C GLY A 606 15.98 -35.91 -1.56
N SER A 607 14.79 -36.34 -1.10
CA SER A 607 13.51 -35.82 -1.59
C SER A 607 13.25 -34.38 -1.05
N ILE A 608 12.44 -33.61 -1.76
CA ILE A 608 11.97 -32.33 -1.25
C ILE A 608 10.92 -32.57 -0.17
N ILE A 609 11.02 -31.86 0.95
CA ILE A 609 10.06 -31.98 2.06
C ILE A 609 8.68 -31.43 1.67
N ASP A 610 7.64 -31.85 2.36
CA ASP A 610 6.25 -31.45 2.12
C ASP A 610 6.09 -29.91 2.21
N PRO A 611 5.16 -29.30 1.43
CA PRO A 611 4.89 -27.87 1.50
C PRO A 611 4.47 -27.44 2.92
N LYS A 612 4.87 -26.24 3.33
CA LYS A 612 4.24 -25.61 4.51
C LYS A 612 2.75 -25.46 4.23
N THR A 613 1.94 -25.71 5.22
CA THR A 613 0.49 -25.48 5.14
C THR A 613 0.07 -24.52 6.23
N GLY A 614 -0.79 -23.58 5.88
CA GLY A 614 -1.36 -22.60 6.81
C GLY A 614 -2.88 -22.76 6.89
N LYS A 615 -3.42 -22.58 8.09
CA LYS A 615 -4.88 -22.48 8.30
C LYS A 615 -5.19 -21.32 9.24
N SER A 616 -6.32 -20.65 9.00
CA SER A 616 -6.81 -19.58 9.83
C SER A 616 -8.28 -19.81 10.16
N VAL A 617 -8.62 -19.68 11.43
CA VAL A 617 -10.00 -19.61 11.94
C VAL A 617 -10.17 -18.24 12.57
N GLU A 618 -11.23 -17.53 12.19
CA GLU A 618 -11.53 -16.22 12.71
C GLU A 618 -13.02 -16.09 13.01
N VAL A 619 -13.35 -15.41 14.10
CA VAL A 619 -14.71 -14.99 14.45
C VAL A 619 -14.67 -13.51 14.82
N GLY A 620 -15.68 -12.76 14.40
CA GLY A 620 -15.67 -11.33 14.67
C GLY A 620 -16.99 -10.64 14.47
N LEU A 621 -16.95 -9.33 14.72
CA LEU A 621 -18.05 -8.39 14.54
C LEU A 621 -17.56 -7.24 13.69
N LYS A 622 -18.41 -6.76 12.77
CA LYS A 622 -18.16 -5.57 11.94
C LYS A 622 -19.35 -4.64 12.02
N GLY A 623 -19.08 -3.38 12.28
CA GLY A 623 -20.06 -2.31 12.31
C GLY A 623 -19.75 -1.24 11.26
N ILE A 624 -20.79 -0.79 10.56
CA ILE A 624 -20.77 0.36 9.66
C ILE A 624 -21.83 1.33 10.19
N PHE A 625 -21.41 2.53 10.57
CA PHE A 625 -22.26 3.57 11.16
C PHE A 625 -22.35 4.76 10.22
N ASP A 626 -23.45 5.52 10.32
CA ASP A 626 -23.66 6.77 9.62
C ASP A 626 -23.34 6.67 8.12
N ASP A 627 -23.95 5.70 7.45
CA ASP A 627 -23.79 5.44 6.02
C ASP A 627 -22.33 5.28 5.57
N GLY A 628 -21.49 4.67 6.42
CA GLY A 628 -20.09 4.37 6.09
C GLY A 628 -19.07 5.39 6.60
N LYS A 629 -19.49 6.40 7.35
CA LYS A 629 -18.57 7.40 7.90
C LYS A 629 -17.71 6.87 9.04
N LEU A 630 -18.19 5.85 9.77
CA LEU A 630 -17.43 5.23 10.85
C LEU A 630 -17.53 3.70 10.77
N ASN A 631 -16.39 3.04 10.84
CA ASN A 631 -16.29 1.57 10.85
C ASN A 631 -15.71 1.09 12.18
N ALA A 632 -16.27 0.00 12.72
CA ALA A 632 -15.74 -0.72 13.88
C ALA A 632 -15.58 -2.20 13.55
N THR A 633 -14.44 -2.80 13.92
CA THR A 633 -14.17 -4.23 13.73
C THR A 633 -13.59 -4.83 15.00
N PHE A 634 -14.11 -5.99 15.38
CA PHE A 634 -13.56 -6.83 16.45
C PHE A 634 -13.34 -8.23 15.88
N ALA A 635 -12.18 -8.82 16.10
CA ALA A 635 -11.86 -10.15 15.62
C ALA A 635 -11.07 -10.95 16.66
N MET A 636 -11.41 -12.22 16.81
CA MET A 636 -10.60 -13.23 17.50
C MET A 636 -10.10 -14.21 16.47
N PHE A 637 -8.81 -14.50 16.47
CA PHE A 637 -8.19 -15.37 15.48
C PHE A 637 -7.34 -16.46 16.10
N ARG A 638 -7.26 -17.59 15.38
CA ARG A 638 -6.27 -18.63 15.55
C ARG A 638 -5.73 -19.02 14.20
N MET A 639 -4.42 -18.88 14.04
CA MET A 639 -3.69 -19.26 12.84
C MET A 639 -2.67 -20.32 13.21
N GLU A 640 -2.44 -21.25 12.28
CA GLU A 640 -1.52 -22.36 12.48
C GLU A 640 -0.76 -22.58 11.17
N GLN A 641 0.55 -22.72 11.27
CA GLN A 641 1.42 -23.08 10.16
C GLN A 641 2.11 -24.37 10.52
N ASP A 642 1.88 -25.39 9.71
CA ASP A 642 2.44 -26.73 9.85
C ASP A 642 3.52 -26.99 8.81
N ASN A 643 4.27 -28.09 8.97
CA ASN A 643 5.34 -28.52 8.07
C ASN A 643 6.51 -27.51 8.00
N ILE A 644 6.76 -26.77 9.06
CA ILE A 644 7.93 -25.90 9.14
C ILE A 644 9.18 -26.76 9.11
N PRO A 645 10.20 -26.39 8.30
CA PRO A 645 11.42 -27.17 8.18
C PRO A 645 12.21 -27.14 9.49
N ILE A 646 12.58 -28.27 9.96
CA ILE A 646 13.48 -28.46 11.11
C ILE A 646 14.76 -29.10 10.61
N TRP A 647 15.90 -28.49 10.95
CA TRP A 647 17.20 -29.08 10.64
C TRP A 647 17.37 -30.41 11.34
N ASP A 648 17.74 -31.46 10.59
CA ASP A 648 18.06 -32.78 11.11
C ASP A 648 19.53 -32.84 11.58
N ALA A 649 19.76 -32.21 12.73
CA ALA A 649 21.10 -32.05 13.29
C ALA A 649 21.74 -33.36 13.78
N GLU A 650 20.94 -34.43 14.00
CA GLU A 650 21.42 -35.72 14.45
C GLU A 650 21.85 -36.63 13.27
N LEU A 651 21.53 -36.23 12.05
CA LEU A 651 21.85 -37.01 10.86
C LEU A 651 23.37 -36.95 10.56
N ASP A 652 23.94 -38.10 10.13
CA ASP A 652 25.35 -38.20 9.73
C ASP A 652 25.72 -37.18 8.65
N GLN A 653 26.84 -36.47 8.81
CA GLN A 653 27.26 -35.40 7.92
C GLN A 653 27.47 -35.91 6.47
N ASN A 654 27.93 -37.14 6.27
CA ASN A 654 28.08 -37.66 4.93
C ASN A 654 26.75 -37.84 4.20
N ILE A 655 25.69 -38.18 4.93
CA ILE A 655 24.31 -38.23 4.37
C ILE A 655 23.81 -36.82 4.07
N GLN A 656 24.04 -35.88 4.98
CA GLN A 656 23.70 -34.50 4.76
C GLN A 656 24.37 -33.92 3.51
N ASP A 657 25.68 -34.17 3.34
CA ASP A 657 26.45 -33.70 2.18
C ASP A 657 25.97 -34.39 0.89
N ALA A 658 25.76 -35.70 0.93
CA ALA A 658 25.40 -36.48 -0.26
C ALA A 658 23.98 -36.20 -0.77
N ASN A 659 23.02 -36.05 0.14
CA ASN A 659 21.61 -36.02 -0.23
C ASN A 659 21.03 -34.59 -0.19
N CYS A 660 21.61 -33.71 0.63
CA CYS A 660 21.06 -32.38 0.89
C CYS A 660 22.01 -31.22 0.53
N GLY A 661 23.26 -31.52 0.14
CA GLY A 661 24.27 -30.51 -0.15
C GLY A 661 24.76 -29.77 1.12
N GLY A 662 24.77 -30.47 2.26
CA GLY A 662 25.30 -30.00 3.54
C GLY A 662 24.30 -29.96 4.71
N THR A 663 23.01 -29.80 4.45
CA THR A 663 22.00 -29.72 5.53
C THR A 663 20.68 -30.37 5.09
N CYS A 664 20.26 -31.40 5.82
CA CYS A 664 18.97 -32.03 5.62
C CYS A 664 17.92 -31.48 6.59
N TYR A 665 16.67 -31.51 6.16
CA TYR A 665 15.52 -31.03 6.95
C TYR A 665 14.41 -32.06 6.95
N TYR A 666 13.51 -31.95 7.91
CA TYR A 666 12.21 -32.65 7.89
C TYR A 666 11.06 -31.69 8.17
N ALA A 667 9.91 -31.96 7.59
CA ALA A 667 8.67 -31.17 7.76
C ALA A 667 7.99 -31.57 9.07
N GLY A 668 8.29 -30.89 10.19
CA GLY A 668 7.82 -31.29 11.51
C GLY A 668 7.46 -30.18 12.45
N GLY A 669 7.86 -28.94 12.16
CA GLY A 669 7.58 -27.80 13.00
C GLY A 669 6.14 -27.27 12.84
N THR A 670 5.59 -26.71 13.92
CA THR A 670 4.28 -26.04 13.93
C THR A 670 4.39 -24.73 14.68
N ALA A 671 3.91 -23.66 14.07
CA ALA A 671 3.77 -22.35 14.70
C ALA A 671 2.27 -22.01 14.85
N ILE A 672 1.88 -21.55 16.03
CA ILE A 672 0.50 -21.15 16.33
C ILE A 672 0.49 -19.69 16.79
N SER A 673 -0.28 -18.88 16.08
CA SER A 673 -0.61 -17.51 16.48
C SER A 673 -2.10 -17.43 16.83
N ARG A 674 -2.40 -16.81 17.96
CA ARG A 674 -3.78 -16.55 18.40
C ARG A 674 -3.86 -15.20 19.06
N GLY A 675 -5.00 -14.57 18.92
CA GLY A 675 -5.15 -13.23 19.47
C GLY A 675 -6.51 -12.62 19.27
N PHE A 676 -6.51 -11.33 19.50
CA PHE A 676 -7.67 -10.46 19.41
C PHE A 676 -7.24 -9.14 18.79
N GLU A 677 -8.08 -8.61 17.92
CA GLU A 677 -7.93 -7.30 17.30
C GLU A 677 -9.21 -6.50 17.46
N ALA A 678 -9.03 -5.20 17.68
CA ALA A 678 -10.10 -4.21 17.65
C ALA A 678 -9.65 -3.02 16.82
N GLU A 679 -10.50 -2.51 15.96
CA GLU A 679 -10.23 -1.36 15.11
C GLU A 679 -11.47 -0.46 15.04
N LEU A 680 -11.24 0.86 15.09
CA LEU A 680 -12.22 1.92 14.89
C LEU A 680 -11.61 2.95 13.96
N ASN A 681 -12.29 3.29 12.87
CA ASN A 681 -11.82 4.29 11.90
C ASN A 681 -12.98 5.05 11.26
N GLY A 682 -12.79 6.37 11.08
CA GLY A 682 -13.76 7.26 10.46
C GLY A 682 -14.12 8.46 11.29
N GLU A 683 -15.27 9.04 11.02
CA GLU A 683 -15.81 10.22 11.70
C GLU A 683 -16.54 9.79 12.97
N LEU A 684 -15.95 10.05 14.14
CA LEU A 684 -16.52 9.71 15.44
C LEU A 684 -17.56 10.74 15.88
N ALA A 685 -17.39 11.98 15.48
CA ALA A 685 -18.30 13.10 15.68
C ALA A 685 -18.02 14.12 14.58
N GLU A 686 -18.90 15.08 14.40
CA GLU A 686 -18.75 16.14 13.41
C GLU A 686 -17.34 16.76 13.47
N ASN A 687 -16.63 16.76 12.34
CA ASN A 687 -15.26 17.26 12.20
C ASN A 687 -14.18 16.50 13.00
N LEU A 688 -14.50 15.35 13.61
CA LEU A 688 -13.55 14.55 14.37
C LEU A 688 -13.31 13.19 13.68
N GLN A 689 -12.19 13.08 12.97
CA GLN A 689 -11.72 11.83 12.42
C GLN A 689 -10.92 11.05 13.47
N VAL A 690 -11.19 9.76 13.58
CA VAL A 690 -10.51 8.83 14.48
C VAL A 690 -9.95 7.64 13.74
N TYR A 691 -8.77 7.24 14.14
CA TYR A 691 -8.24 5.89 13.91
C TYR A 691 -7.73 5.35 15.24
N ALA A 692 -8.18 4.18 15.63
CA ALA A 692 -7.70 3.48 16.80
C ALA A 692 -7.67 1.98 16.53
N SER A 693 -6.56 1.32 16.83
CA SER A 693 -6.46 -0.13 16.74
C SER A 693 -5.67 -0.71 17.91
N TYR A 694 -6.11 -1.85 18.37
CA TYR A 694 -5.42 -2.65 19.37
C TYR A 694 -5.30 -4.08 18.89
N THR A 695 -4.11 -4.66 19.06
CA THR A 695 -3.82 -6.05 18.72
C THR A 695 -3.16 -6.75 19.90
N LEU A 696 -3.72 -7.87 20.30
CA LEU A 696 -3.08 -8.88 21.15
C LEU A 696 -2.67 -10.04 20.24
N ASN A 697 -1.37 -10.37 20.18
CA ASN A 697 -0.83 -11.47 19.38
C ASN A 697 0.03 -12.40 20.24
N LEU A 698 -0.35 -13.67 20.34
CA LEU A 698 0.34 -14.70 21.09
C LEU A 698 0.86 -15.77 20.13
N LEU A 699 2.10 -15.59 19.65
CA LEU A 699 2.80 -16.55 18.81
C LEU A 699 3.53 -17.58 19.67
N ARG A 700 3.43 -18.86 19.31
CA ARG A 700 4.14 -19.98 19.95
C ARG A 700 4.56 -21.00 18.90
N PHE A 701 5.79 -21.52 19.07
CA PHE A 701 6.24 -22.71 18.36
C PHE A 701 5.87 -23.94 19.19
N GLN A 702 5.26 -24.95 18.57
CA GLN A 702 5.05 -26.27 19.16
C GLN A 702 6.20 -27.19 18.76
N LYS A 703 6.71 -27.92 19.72
CA LYS A 703 7.90 -28.78 19.76
C LYS A 703 9.21 -28.00 19.87
N ASP A 704 10.05 -28.61 20.73
CA ASP A 704 11.44 -28.21 20.93
C ASP A 704 12.20 -28.25 19.58
N ALA A 705 12.13 -27.16 18.85
CA ALA A 705 12.91 -26.96 17.65
C ALA A 705 14.09 -26.06 18.02
N PRO A 706 15.23 -26.64 18.48
CA PRO A 706 16.42 -25.85 18.83
C PRO A 706 17.07 -25.19 17.61
N SER A 707 16.60 -25.51 16.43
CA SER A 707 17.13 -24.98 15.16
C SER A 707 15.98 -24.75 14.15
N VAL A 708 15.08 -23.83 14.47
CA VAL A 708 14.17 -23.28 13.46
C VAL A 708 15.03 -22.41 12.56
N SER A 709 15.14 -22.77 11.26
CA SER A 709 15.91 -21.99 10.31
C SER A 709 15.32 -20.59 10.14
N ASP A 710 16.14 -19.62 9.72
CA ASP A 710 15.75 -18.23 9.44
C ASP A 710 14.54 -18.09 8.49
N ASP A 711 14.19 -19.15 7.80
CA ASP A 711 13.15 -19.24 6.77
C ASP A 711 11.76 -19.63 7.30
N VAL A 712 11.53 -19.47 8.61
CA VAL A 712 10.34 -20.02 9.29
C VAL A 712 9.05 -19.29 8.93
N GLY A 713 9.13 -18.09 8.35
CA GLY A 713 7.94 -17.28 8.06
C GLY A 713 7.22 -16.74 9.30
N ALA A 714 7.76 -16.98 10.51
CA ALA A 714 7.21 -16.47 11.76
C ALA A 714 8.34 -15.82 12.58
N SER A 715 8.07 -14.65 13.16
CA SER A 715 9.07 -13.88 13.91
C SER A 715 8.80 -13.86 15.40
N VAL A 716 9.81 -14.24 16.20
CA VAL A 716 9.78 -14.05 17.65
C VAL A 716 9.85 -12.57 18.07
N GLY A 717 10.32 -11.69 17.19
CA GLY A 717 10.41 -10.25 17.42
C GLY A 717 9.08 -9.49 17.42
N VAL A 718 7.95 -10.18 17.22
CA VAL A 718 6.63 -9.55 17.18
C VAL A 718 6.14 -9.20 18.60
N PRO A 719 5.75 -7.93 18.85
CA PRO A 719 5.20 -7.53 20.15
C PRO A 719 3.88 -8.24 20.45
N LYS A 720 3.66 -8.60 21.73
CA LYS A 720 2.40 -9.22 22.16
C LYS A 720 1.22 -8.23 22.13
N HIS A 721 1.47 -6.98 22.49
CA HIS A 721 0.48 -5.92 22.54
C HIS A 721 0.90 -4.78 21.64
N MET A 722 0.01 -4.32 20.79
CA MET A 722 0.19 -3.16 19.94
C MET A 722 -1.03 -2.25 20.00
N LEU A 723 -0.80 -0.96 20.18
CA LEU A 723 -1.82 0.10 20.14
C LEU A 723 -1.37 1.12 19.08
N ARG A 724 -2.25 1.45 18.16
CA ARG A 724 -2.05 2.49 17.15
C ARG A 724 -3.26 3.43 17.18
N THR A 725 -3.04 4.71 17.42
CA THR A 725 -4.13 5.68 17.47
C THR A 725 -3.76 6.95 16.73
N TRP A 726 -4.77 7.59 16.17
CA TRP A 726 -4.69 8.91 15.61
C TRP A 726 -6.05 9.60 15.64
N LEU A 727 -6.06 10.87 16.00
CA LEU A 727 -7.22 11.75 16.01
C LEU A 727 -6.88 12.97 15.18
N ASN A 728 -7.84 13.49 14.43
CA ASN A 728 -7.74 14.79 13.76
C ASN A 728 -9.08 15.52 13.92
N TYR A 729 -9.04 16.68 14.55
CA TYR A 729 -10.21 17.49 14.86
C TYR A 729 -10.10 18.85 14.20
N ARG A 730 -11.07 19.20 13.36
CA ARG A 730 -11.24 20.54 12.83
C ARG A 730 -12.07 21.34 13.82
N LEU A 731 -11.50 22.43 14.30
CA LEU A 731 -12.14 23.26 15.30
C LEU A 731 -13.41 23.94 14.72
N PRO A 732 -14.47 24.13 15.51
CA PRO A 732 -15.70 24.73 15.01
C PRO A 732 -15.65 26.27 15.03
N GLY A 733 -16.63 26.92 14.35
CA GLY A 733 -16.87 28.35 14.39
C GLY A 733 -15.74 29.20 13.84
N GLU A 734 -15.32 30.24 14.52
CA GLU A 734 -14.24 31.13 14.05
C GLU A 734 -12.89 30.45 13.85
N TRP A 735 -12.72 29.26 14.41
CA TRP A 735 -11.51 28.44 14.32
C TRP A 735 -11.62 27.32 13.28
N GLU A 736 -12.65 27.28 12.44
CA GLU A 736 -12.88 26.21 11.43
C GLU A 736 -11.72 26.00 10.44
N ARG A 737 -10.82 26.99 10.32
CA ARG A 737 -9.60 26.91 9.51
C ARG A 737 -8.47 26.17 10.19
N VAL A 738 -8.58 25.87 11.48
CA VAL A 738 -7.57 25.19 12.28
C VAL A 738 -7.98 23.73 12.46
N SER A 739 -7.06 22.81 12.21
CA SER A 739 -7.18 21.41 12.63
C SER A 739 -6.07 21.03 13.59
N VAL A 740 -6.40 20.25 14.60
CA VAL A 740 -5.45 19.71 15.57
C VAL A 740 -5.55 18.21 15.58
N GLY A 741 -4.42 17.55 15.52
CA GLY A 741 -4.37 16.10 15.47
C GLY A 741 -3.24 15.54 16.33
N GLY A 742 -3.26 14.24 16.53
CA GLY A 742 -2.21 13.53 17.21
C GLY A 742 -2.62 12.11 17.57
N GLY A 743 -1.64 11.34 17.99
CA GLY A 743 -1.87 9.94 18.33
C GLY A 743 -0.71 9.31 19.07
N VAL A 744 -0.89 8.04 19.43
CA VAL A 744 0.14 7.24 20.07
C VAL A 744 0.29 5.89 19.39
N ASN A 745 1.54 5.52 19.12
CA ASN A 745 1.95 4.19 18.71
C ASN A 745 2.68 3.56 19.89
N ALA A 746 2.04 2.58 20.54
CA ALA A 746 2.60 1.89 21.68
C ALA A 746 2.67 0.39 21.43
N GLN A 747 3.68 -0.25 22.00
CA GLN A 747 3.83 -1.69 21.94
C GLN A 747 4.52 -2.26 23.18
N SER A 748 4.22 -3.52 23.49
CA SER A 748 4.95 -4.27 24.51
C SER A 748 6.38 -4.57 24.09
N GLY A 749 7.18 -5.05 24.98
CA GLY A 749 8.50 -5.58 24.67
C GLY A 749 8.44 -6.72 23.65
N SER A 750 9.50 -6.85 22.87
CA SER A 750 9.73 -7.89 21.87
C SER A 750 11.15 -8.44 21.99
N ALA A 751 11.33 -9.73 21.72
CA ALA A 751 12.63 -10.36 21.66
C ALA A 751 13.21 -10.25 20.25
N GLY A 752 14.51 -9.94 20.11
CA GLY A 752 15.22 -10.03 18.85
C GLY A 752 15.51 -11.47 18.45
N TYR A 753 15.62 -11.72 17.16
CA TYR A 753 16.03 -12.99 16.59
C TYR A 753 17.57 -13.16 16.67
N GLY A 754 18.04 -14.40 16.78
CA GLY A 754 19.44 -14.78 16.72
C GLY A 754 20.15 -14.92 18.06
N TYR A 755 21.48 -15.14 18.00
CA TYR A 755 22.32 -15.38 19.17
C TYR A 755 22.25 -14.23 20.19
N ASN A 756 21.96 -14.60 21.46
CA ASN A 756 21.88 -13.72 22.62
C ASN A 756 20.53 -13.02 22.88
N GLY A 757 19.41 -13.52 22.35
CA GLY A 757 18.04 -13.33 22.82
C GLY A 757 17.70 -12.00 23.49
N ARG A 758 18.08 -10.90 22.89
CA ARG A 758 17.89 -9.59 23.49
C ARG A 758 16.43 -9.15 23.43
N GLU A 759 15.97 -8.53 24.48
CA GLU A 759 14.65 -7.93 24.54
C GLU A 759 14.72 -6.41 24.33
N GLN A 760 13.89 -5.90 23.43
CA GLN A 760 13.50 -4.51 23.37
C GLN A 760 12.38 -4.28 24.38
N ALA A 761 12.57 -3.40 25.35
CA ALA A 761 11.51 -3.00 26.26
C ALA A 761 10.34 -2.32 25.54
N GLY A 762 9.14 -2.46 26.07
CA GLY A 762 7.97 -1.77 25.52
C GLY A 762 8.14 -0.26 25.51
N PHE A 763 7.52 0.40 24.52
CA PHE A 763 7.61 1.85 24.34
C PHE A 763 6.31 2.43 23.78
N ALA A 764 6.17 3.75 23.91
CA ALA A 764 5.10 4.54 23.32
C ALA A 764 5.69 5.78 22.66
N ILE A 765 5.29 6.04 21.42
CA ILE A 765 5.67 7.18 20.60
C ILE A 765 4.44 8.07 20.41
N TRP A 766 4.55 9.31 20.82
CA TRP A 766 3.51 10.31 20.70
C TRP A 766 3.79 11.21 19.50
N ASN A 767 2.77 11.45 18.68
CA ASN A 767 2.83 12.33 17.52
C ASN A 767 1.74 13.39 17.64
N ALA A 768 1.98 14.57 17.04
CA ALA A 768 1.02 15.67 17.02
C ALA A 768 1.01 16.35 15.65
N ARG A 769 -0.13 16.99 15.31
CA ARG A 769 -0.33 17.74 14.08
C ARG A 769 -1.07 19.03 14.36
N LEU A 770 -0.65 20.10 13.68
CA LEU A 770 -1.37 21.35 13.58
C LEU A 770 -1.56 21.68 12.10
N GLY A 771 -2.80 21.79 11.64
CA GLY A 771 -3.14 22.19 10.28
C GLY A 771 -3.83 23.56 10.27
N TYR A 772 -3.63 24.32 9.20
CA TYR A 772 -4.27 25.60 8.97
C TYR A 772 -4.66 25.78 7.50
N ARG A 773 -5.92 26.14 7.24
CA ARG A 773 -6.44 26.44 5.91
C ARG A 773 -6.39 27.95 5.67
N PHE A 774 -5.45 28.39 4.82
CA PHE A 774 -5.26 29.82 4.50
C PHE A 774 -6.39 30.34 3.61
N THR A 775 -6.69 29.58 2.55
CA THR A 775 -7.83 29.78 1.65
C THR A 775 -8.51 28.42 1.45
N ASP A 776 -9.53 28.34 0.62
CA ASP A 776 -10.17 27.05 0.29
C ASP A 776 -9.22 26.14 -0.52
N GLU A 777 -8.29 26.72 -1.29
CA GLU A 777 -7.32 26.01 -2.10
C GLU A 777 -5.95 25.81 -1.40
N LEU A 778 -5.58 26.70 -0.46
CA LEU A 778 -4.25 26.68 0.16
C LEU A 778 -4.32 26.29 1.63
N SER A 779 -3.64 25.21 1.98
CA SER A 779 -3.53 24.73 3.35
C SER A 779 -2.08 24.42 3.73
N GLY A 780 -1.77 24.50 5.02
CA GLY A 780 -0.47 24.11 5.56
C GLY A 780 -0.63 23.23 6.80
N ALA A 781 0.36 22.40 7.06
CA ALA A 781 0.39 21.57 8.26
C ALA A 781 1.79 21.47 8.84
N MET A 782 1.85 21.24 10.13
CA MET A 782 3.06 20.90 10.89
C MET A 782 2.82 19.57 11.60
N ASN A 783 3.61 18.56 11.27
CA ASN A 783 3.62 17.26 11.94
C ASN A 783 4.84 17.18 12.87
N LEU A 784 4.61 16.81 14.13
CA LEU A 784 5.62 16.57 15.17
C LEU A 784 5.63 15.09 15.49
N ASN A 785 6.69 14.39 15.12
CA ASN A 785 6.85 12.98 15.38
C ASN A 785 7.73 12.76 16.61
N ASN A 786 7.47 11.68 17.35
CA ASN A 786 8.14 11.35 18.61
C ASN A 786 8.24 12.58 19.55
N LEU A 787 7.11 13.22 19.79
CA LEU A 787 6.98 14.49 20.54
C LEU A 787 7.76 14.52 21.86
N LEU A 788 7.81 13.39 22.58
CA LEU A 788 8.48 13.25 23.86
C LEU A 788 9.94 12.83 23.74
N ASP A 789 10.48 12.76 22.51
CA ASP A 789 11.86 12.32 22.21
C ASP A 789 12.21 10.97 22.86
N LYS A 790 11.26 10.01 22.83
CA LYS A 790 11.46 8.67 23.36
C LYS A 790 12.62 7.99 22.64
N ARG A 791 13.61 7.52 23.39
CA ARG A 791 14.70 6.68 22.88
C ARG A 791 14.26 5.22 22.90
N TYR A 792 14.29 4.56 21.76
CA TYR A 792 13.90 3.16 21.58
C TYR A 792 14.68 2.54 20.42
N TYR A 793 14.66 1.22 20.31
CA TYR A 793 15.19 0.52 19.15
C TYR A 793 14.03 0.05 18.26
N ARG A 794 14.16 0.28 16.95
CA ARG A 794 13.24 -0.22 15.94
C ARG A 794 13.44 -1.72 15.70
N SER A 795 14.71 -2.19 15.82
CA SER A 795 15.08 -3.60 15.78
C SER A 795 16.29 -3.86 16.67
N VAL A 796 16.36 -5.10 17.19
CA VAL A 796 17.46 -5.62 18.01
C VAL A 796 17.91 -7.01 17.54
N ASP A 797 17.71 -7.33 16.26
CA ASP A 797 17.93 -8.65 15.69
C ASP A 797 19.42 -8.92 15.41
N TYR A 798 19.84 -10.16 15.55
CA TYR A 798 21.22 -10.63 15.28
C TYR A 798 22.33 -9.83 16.00
N GLY A 799 22.01 -9.26 17.16
CA GLY A 799 22.97 -8.40 17.88
C GLY A 799 23.25 -7.07 17.21
N ASN A 800 22.42 -6.64 16.29
CA ASN A 800 22.44 -5.34 15.67
C ASN A 800 21.26 -4.50 16.18
N ASN A 801 21.57 -3.30 16.67
CA ASN A 801 20.59 -2.41 17.25
C ASN A 801 20.38 -1.22 16.32
N TYR A 802 19.12 -0.99 15.89
CA TYR A 802 18.76 0.16 15.09
C TYR A 802 17.88 1.08 15.92
N PHE A 803 18.35 2.29 16.22
CA PHE A 803 17.53 3.28 16.90
C PHE A 803 16.31 3.67 16.06
N GLY A 804 15.19 3.89 16.74
CA GLY A 804 14.06 4.60 16.15
C GLY A 804 14.28 6.10 16.12
N ASP A 805 13.51 6.80 15.29
CA ASP A 805 13.68 8.21 14.99
C ASP A 805 13.57 9.08 16.25
N PRO A 806 14.48 10.04 16.45
CA PRO A 806 14.33 11.10 17.44
C PRO A 806 13.10 11.98 17.12
N ARG A 807 12.79 12.88 18.05
CA ARG A 807 11.79 13.92 17.78
C ARG A 807 12.17 14.70 16.52
N ASN A 808 11.21 14.83 15.61
CA ASN A 808 11.35 15.56 14.37
C ASN A 808 10.10 16.35 14.03
N VAL A 809 10.25 17.31 13.14
CA VAL A 809 9.18 18.13 12.63
C VAL A 809 9.20 18.14 11.11
N LEU A 810 8.01 18.11 10.52
CA LEU A 810 7.80 18.28 9.10
C LEU A 810 6.69 19.32 8.87
N PHE A 811 6.98 20.30 8.03
CA PHE A 811 6.02 21.27 7.52
C PHE A 811 5.61 20.89 6.12
N SER A 812 4.33 21.04 5.81
CA SER A 812 3.79 20.88 4.46
C SER A 812 2.94 22.08 4.08
N LEU A 813 2.97 22.46 2.81
CA LEU A 813 2.11 23.47 2.20
C LEU A 813 1.48 22.83 0.96
N THR A 814 0.17 22.81 0.90
CA THR A 814 -0.59 22.15 -0.19
C THR A 814 -1.55 23.16 -0.81
N TYR A 815 -1.47 23.27 -2.14
CA TYR A 815 -2.45 23.93 -2.99
C TYR A 815 -3.28 22.86 -3.70
N SER A 816 -4.60 22.99 -3.65
CA SER A 816 -5.54 22.05 -4.29
C SER A 816 -6.61 22.85 -5.02
N TYR A 817 -6.83 22.54 -6.31
CA TYR A 817 -7.82 23.13 -7.18
C TYR A 817 -8.62 22.04 -7.88
#